data_cd7ead82f07068dad26c6bf760b0176a
#
_entry.id   cd7ead82f07068dad26c6bf760b0176a
#
_cell.length_a   1.000
_cell.length_b   1.000
_cell.length_c   1.000
_cell.angle_alpha   90.00
_cell.angle_beta   90.00
_cell.angle_gamma   90.00
#
_symmetry.space_group_name_H-M   'P 1'
#
loop_
_entity.id
_entity.type
_entity.pdbx_description
1 polymer ?
#
loop_
_entity_poly.entity_id
_entity_poly.type
_entity_poly.pdbx_seq_one_letter_code
_entity_poly.pdbx_strand_id
1 'polypeptide(L)'
;MIIRIKIIGRYDIAGMTASELKKIKFGVDNEKYRCYTSPHQAKALWVEPEAPFFVADSHRLLHAEKEKEAIMEEVLSELYGVWFLIGAALVFWMQAGFAMVETGFTRAKNAGNILMKNLMDFCIGTVVFIIIGFSLLLGEDVVGLIGKPGFDIFTSYENFDWSNFVFNLVFCATTATIVSGAMAERTKFLSYCVYSAVISALIYPIEAHWVWGGGWLSQMGFHDFAGSTCIHMVGGTAAIIGAKILGPRIGKFTKNEKGEVVKVNAFPGHNLPIGALGVFILWLGWYGFNGAAATSVAELGSIFVTTTIAPAIATVVCMIFTWVKYGKPDVSMCLNASLAGLVAITAGCDVTDALGAIIIGAVSGVLVVFGVWLLDYKLHIDDPVGAVAVHFLNGIWGTIAVGLFATDTAPAFARGFGDGVNFGANQIAGKGLFYGGGFGQLGLQLLGMLAIIAFAGVTLTITFLIIKATIGLRVSEEEEILGLDATEHGLPSAYAGFSLMDISNTMTMEANENTDLGVSDYDKASDTQKAAAVKVVAPSVPASDTGIYKVSIITKLASFEKLKKALNDLGVTGMTMTQVMGCGIQKGAGEMYRGAEIDATLLPKVKIEVVVSKIPVAAVIETTKKALYTGHIGDGKIFVYNVDQVVKVRTGEEGFAALQDVE
;
A
#
# COMPACT_ATOMS: atom_id res chain seq x y z
N MET A 1 -39.46 40.46 4.30
CA MET A 1 -39.96 41.28 5.42
C MET A 1 -39.86 42.76 5.02
N ILE A 2 -40.98 43.44 4.82
CA ILE A 2 -40.98 44.85 4.37
C ILE A 2 -40.89 45.70 5.63
N ILE A 3 -39.69 46.31 5.86
CA ILE A 3 -39.52 47.27 6.93
C ILE A 3 -40.08 48.61 6.43
N ARG A 4 -41.21 49.05 6.97
CA ARG A 4 -41.73 50.41 6.75
C ARG A 4 -40.96 51.38 7.65
N ILE A 5 -39.91 51.99 7.12
CA ILE A 5 -39.23 53.12 7.79
C ILE A 5 -40.05 54.38 7.46
N LYS A 6 -40.70 54.97 8.48
CA LYS A 6 -41.34 56.27 8.37
C LYS A 6 -40.31 57.35 8.64
N ILE A 7 -39.75 57.93 7.57
CA ILE A 7 -38.81 59.05 7.70
C ILE A 7 -39.62 60.34 7.67
N ILE A 8 -39.52 61.10 8.74
CA ILE A 8 -40.05 62.45 8.83
C ILE A 8 -39.02 63.40 8.22
N GLY A 9 -39.21 63.78 6.94
CA GLY A 9 -38.39 64.77 6.24
C GLY A 9 -38.11 64.38 4.79
N ARG A 10 -38.62 65.11 3.86
CA ARG A 10 -38.49 65.22 2.39
C ARG A 10 -37.38 64.39 1.70
N TYR A 11 -37.40 63.07 1.82
CA TYR A 11 -36.71 62.17 0.88
C TYR A 11 -37.57 60.95 0.58
N ASP A 12 -37.85 60.79 -0.71
CA ASP A 12 -38.64 59.67 -1.22
C ASP A 12 -37.71 58.46 -1.36
N ILE A 13 -37.83 57.46 -0.45
CA ILE A 13 -37.10 56.20 -0.50
C ILE A 13 -37.81 55.18 -1.43
N ALA A 14 -39.00 55.49 -1.93
CA ALA A 14 -39.80 54.61 -2.75
C ALA A 14 -39.18 54.24 -4.11
N GLY A 15 -38.10 54.95 -4.52
CA GLY A 15 -37.36 54.71 -5.77
C GLY A 15 -36.01 54.06 -5.64
N MET A 16 -35.53 53.68 -4.42
CA MET A 16 -34.19 53.07 -4.24
C MET A 16 -34.18 51.57 -4.51
N THR A 17 -33.17 51.13 -5.22
CA THR A 17 -32.97 49.71 -5.51
C THR A 17 -32.39 49.00 -4.27
N ALA A 18 -32.57 47.65 -4.21
CA ALA A 18 -32.06 46.80 -3.12
C ALA A 18 -30.52 46.93 -2.94
N SER A 19 -29.79 47.29 -4.02
CA SER A 19 -28.35 47.56 -4.01
C SER A 19 -27.98 48.88 -3.32
N GLU A 20 -28.82 49.87 -3.42
CA GLU A 20 -28.63 51.16 -2.79
C GLU A 20 -28.97 51.12 -1.31
N LEU A 21 -29.99 50.36 -0.93
CA LEU A 21 -30.41 50.14 0.45
C LEU A 21 -29.32 49.36 1.25
N LYS A 22 -28.57 48.45 0.61
CA LYS A 22 -27.43 47.73 1.26
C LYS A 22 -26.21 48.63 1.56
N LYS A 23 -26.14 49.82 0.98
CA LYS A 23 -25.03 50.74 1.20
C LYS A 23 -25.26 51.74 2.36
N ILE A 24 -26.45 51.72 2.96
CA ILE A 24 -26.76 52.59 4.11
C ILE A 24 -26.09 52.01 5.36
N LYS A 25 -25.13 52.76 5.91
CA LYS A 25 -24.49 52.41 7.20
C LYS A 25 -25.13 53.22 8.33
N PHE A 26 -25.47 52.51 9.41
CA PHE A 26 -25.95 53.12 10.63
C PHE A 26 -24.80 53.25 11.64
N GLY A 27 -24.62 54.38 12.25
CA GLY A 27 -23.68 54.59 13.34
C GLY A 27 -24.40 55.23 14.54
N VAL A 28 -24.00 54.85 15.74
CA VAL A 28 -24.51 55.39 17.01
C VAL A 28 -23.41 56.26 17.62
N ASP A 29 -23.71 57.53 17.85
CA ASP A 29 -22.80 58.43 18.53
C ASP A 29 -23.60 59.27 19.57
N ASN A 30 -23.24 59.14 20.85
CA ASN A 30 -23.86 59.85 21.99
C ASN A 30 -25.41 59.84 21.97
N GLU A 31 -26.01 58.65 21.98
CA GLU A 31 -27.48 58.42 22.00
C GLU A 31 -28.26 58.93 20.80
N LYS A 32 -27.58 59.28 19.69
CA LYS A 32 -28.23 59.70 18.42
C LYS A 32 -27.78 58.84 17.25
N TYR A 33 -28.74 58.41 16.42
CA TYR A 33 -28.48 57.57 15.25
C TYR A 33 -28.15 58.45 14.01
N ARG A 34 -27.06 58.09 13.28
CA ARG A 34 -26.66 58.73 12.03
C ARG A 34 -26.76 57.74 10.89
N CYS A 35 -27.45 58.14 9.80
CA CYS A 35 -27.45 57.40 8.54
C CYS A 35 -26.46 58.03 7.56
N TYR A 36 -25.57 57.21 6.97
CA TYR A 36 -24.62 57.65 5.95
C TYR A 36 -24.92 57.00 4.62
N THR A 37 -25.13 57.76 3.56
CA THR A 37 -25.43 57.26 2.22
C THR A 37 -24.22 57.21 1.30
N SER A 38 -23.11 57.88 1.66
CA SER A 38 -21.85 57.85 0.90
C SER A 38 -20.73 58.55 1.71
N PRO A 39 -19.45 58.19 1.53
CA PRO A 39 -18.30 58.81 2.19
C PRO A 39 -18.05 60.28 1.82
N HIS A 40 -18.65 60.80 0.75
CA HIS A 40 -18.39 62.14 0.22
C HIS A 40 -19.56 63.12 0.35
N GLN A 41 -20.69 62.75 0.94
CA GLN A 41 -21.81 63.68 1.20
C GLN A 41 -22.31 63.51 2.63
N ALA A 42 -21.54 64.04 3.59
CA ALA A 42 -21.93 64.07 4.98
C ALA A 42 -22.99 65.13 5.26
N LYS A 43 -24.25 64.81 4.98
CA LYS A 43 -25.38 65.51 5.62
C LYS A 43 -25.94 64.55 6.65
N ALA A 44 -25.66 64.81 7.93
CA ALA A 44 -26.20 64.03 9.03
C ALA A 44 -27.73 64.27 9.11
N LEU A 45 -28.49 63.22 8.93
CA LEU A 45 -29.92 63.21 9.28
C LEU A 45 -30.01 62.82 10.75
N TRP A 46 -30.53 63.71 11.59
CA TRP A 46 -30.86 63.41 12.96
C TRP A 46 -32.19 62.66 13.04
N VAL A 47 -32.22 61.51 13.68
CA VAL A 47 -33.44 60.81 13.99
C VAL A 47 -33.66 60.90 15.49
N GLU A 48 -34.71 61.61 15.92
CA GLU A 48 -35.11 61.65 17.32
C GLU A 48 -35.73 60.28 17.69
N PRO A 49 -35.37 59.67 18.82
CA PRO A 49 -35.95 58.43 19.25
C PRO A 49 -37.35 58.66 19.82
N GLU A 50 -38.38 58.54 19.02
CA GLU A 50 -39.70 58.36 19.55
C GLU A 50 -39.87 56.89 19.97
N ALA A 51 -39.87 56.67 21.27
CA ALA A 51 -40.29 55.49 22.02
C ALA A 51 -39.30 54.34 22.22
N PRO A 52 -39.29 53.79 23.43
CA PRO A 52 -38.47 52.63 23.81
C PRO A 52 -38.75 51.32 23.04
N PHE A 53 -39.72 51.30 22.16
CA PHE A 53 -40.11 50.17 21.30
C PHE A 53 -39.10 49.88 20.20
N PHE A 54 -38.40 50.89 19.66
CA PHE A 54 -37.47 50.72 18.55
C PHE A 54 -36.12 50.07 18.98
N VAL A 55 -35.65 50.43 20.17
CA VAL A 55 -34.39 49.86 20.72
C VAL A 55 -34.62 48.40 21.17
N ALA A 56 -35.81 48.09 21.70
CA ALA A 56 -36.15 46.73 22.12
C ALA A 56 -36.31 45.76 20.90
N ASP A 57 -36.88 46.24 19.77
CA ASP A 57 -37.04 45.46 18.56
C ASP A 57 -35.72 45.24 17.83
N SER A 58 -34.81 46.27 17.78
CA SER A 58 -33.50 46.08 17.17
C SER A 58 -32.62 45.13 17.98
N HIS A 59 -32.70 45.17 19.29
CA HIS A 59 -31.98 44.22 20.14
C HIS A 59 -32.55 42.76 19.98
N ARG A 60 -33.87 42.62 19.86
CA ARG A 60 -34.48 41.31 19.58
C ARG A 60 -34.13 40.77 18.20
N LEU A 61 -34.08 41.62 17.18
CA LEU A 61 -33.66 41.21 15.83
C LEU A 61 -32.17 40.83 15.80
N LEU A 62 -31.29 41.57 16.44
CA LEU A 62 -29.88 41.23 16.58
C LEU A 62 -29.68 39.95 17.38
N HIS A 63 -30.45 39.71 18.45
CA HIS A 63 -30.45 38.45 19.17
C HIS A 63 -30.93 37.28 18.31
N ALA A 64 -31.99 37.43 17.57
CA ALA A 64 -32.52 36.40 16.67
C ALA A 64 -31.60 36.10 15.48
N GLU A 65 -30.87 37.12 14.99
CA GLU A 65 -29.83 36.90 13.96
C GLU A 65 -28.63 36.14 14.52
N LYS A 66 -28.14 36.52 15.70
CA LYS A 66 -27.05 35.81 16.38
C LYS A 66 -27.44 34.37 16.75
N GLU A 67 -28.69 34.16 17.21
CA GLU A 67 -29.21 32.83 17.49
C GLU A 67 -29.29 31.97 16.22
N LYS A 68 -29.71 32.55 15.09
CA LYS A 68 -29.69 31.87 13.79
C LYS A 68 -28.28 31.56 13.29
N GLU A 69 -27.34 32.50 13.48
CA GLU A 69 -25.94 32.28 13.14
C GLU A 69 -25.36 31.14 13.98
N ALA A 70 -25.61 31.12 15.30
CA ALA A 70 -25.14 30.06 16.19
C ALA A 70 -25.75 28.68 15.82
N ILE A 71 -27.07 28.61 15.55
CA ILE A 71 -27.69 27.38 15.08
C ILE A 71 -27.13 26.92 13.74
N MET A 72 -26.84 27.85 12.83
CA MET A 72 -26.26 27.52 11.53
C MET A 72 -24.81 27.00 11.68
N GLU A 73 -24.01 27.61 12.55
CA GLU A 73 -22.66 27.14 12.86
C GLU A 73 -22.69 25.73 13.50
N GLU A 74 -23.63 25.48 14.42
CA GLU A 74 -23.84 24.17 15.04
C GLU A 74 -24.21 23.12 13.99
N VAL A 75 -25.19 23.40 13.12
CA VAL A 75 -25.62 22.47 12.04
C VAL A 75 -24.48 22.21 11.06
N LEU A 76 -23.69 23.22 10.73
CA LEU A 76 -22.52 23.02 9.85
C LEU A 76 -21.45 22.16 10.52
N SER A 77 -21.19 22.40 11.81
CA SER A 77 -20.23 21.60 12.59
C SER A 77 -20.64 20.13 12.62
N GLU A 78 -21.90 19.83 12.91
CA GLU A 78 -22.44 18.47 12.91
C GLU A 78 -22.35 17.82 11.52
N LEU A 79 -22.68 18.55 10.45
CA LEU A 79 -22.58 18.05 9.09
C LEU A 79 -21.13 17.69 8.71
N TYR A 80 -20.17 18.53 9.07
CA TYR A 80 -18.75 18.25 8.84
C TYR A 80 -18.22 17.12 9.72
N GLY A 81 -18.71 17.00 10.95
CA GLY A 81 -18.43 15.85 11.81
C GLY A 81 -18.85 14.52 11.19
N VAL A 82 -20.07 14.48 10.62
CA VAL A 82 -20.55 13.28 9.90
C VAL A 82 -19.70 13.01 8.65
N TRP A 83 -19.35 14.03 7.87
CA TRP A 83 -18.48 13.89 6.70
C TRP A 83 -17.09 13.36 7.09
N PHE A 84 -16.52 13.85 8.18
CA PHE A 84 -15.24 13.42 8.69
C PHE A 84 -15.22 11.91 9.03
N LEU A 85 -16.29 11.42 9.68
CA LEU A 85 -16.45 9.99 9.97
C LEU A 85 -16.67 9.15 8.71
N ILE A 86 -17.41 9.66 7.72
CA ILE A 86 -17.53 9.00 6.41
C ILE A 86 -16.15 8.93 5.75
N GLY A 87 -15.37 10.00 5.81
CA GLY A 87 -14.00 10.02 5.33
C GLY A 87 -13.11 8.97 6.01
N ALA A 88 -13.20 8.85 7.33
CA ALA A 88 -12.51 7.80 8.08
C ALA A 88 -12.91 6.39 7.64
N ALA A 89 -14.20 6.15 7.39
CA ALA A 89 -14.69 4.87 6.87
C ALA A 89 -14.17 4.58 5.44
N LEU A 90 -14.09 5.59 4.57
CA LEU A 90 -13.49 5.47 3.24
C LEU A 90 -11.99 5.13 3.32
N VAL A 91 -11.25 5.73 4.24
CA VAL A 91 -9.83 5.39 4.46
C VAL A 91 -9.68 3.99 5.06
N PHE A 92 -10.53 3.58 5.99
CA PHE A 92 -10.55 2.18 6.45
C PHE A 92 -10.75 1.20 5.28
N TRP A 93 -11.65 1.52 4.36
CA TRP A 93 -11.89 0.71 3.16
C TRP A 93 -10.64 0.57 2.26
N MET A 94 -9.71 1.53 2.33
CA MET A 94 -8.42 1.43 1.62
C MET A 94 -7.55 0.25 2.10
N GLN A 95 -7.77 -0.30 3.31
CA GLN A 95 -7.06 -1.51 3.75
C GLN A 95 -7.37 -2.70 2.83
N ALA A 96 -8.64 -2.83 2.38
CA ALA A 96 -9.00 -3.81 1.36
C ALA A 96 -8.31 -3.52 0.02
N GLY A 97 -8.19 -2.25 -0.36
CA GLY A 97 -7.47 -1.82 -1.56
C GLY A 97 -6.00 -2.22 -1.54
N PHE A 98 -5.28 -1.92 -0.46
CA PHE A 98 -3.88 -2.33 -0.27
C PHE A 98 -3.73 -3.85 -0.31
N ALA A 99 -4.56 -4.59 0.41
CA ALA A 99 -4.56 -6.05 0.40
C ALA A 99 -4.73 -6.61 -1.02
N MET A 100 -5.60 -6.04 -1.85
CA MET A 100 -5.83 -6.46 -3.22
C MET A 100 -4.67 -6.09 -4.15
N VAL A 101 -4.10 -4.89 -4.05
CA VAL A 101 -2.91 -4.47 -4.82
C VAL A 101 -1.73 -5.38 -4.51
N GLU A 102 -1.40 -5.55 -3.24
CA GLU A 102 -0.28 -6.38 -2.82
C GLU A 102 -0.45 -7.84 -3.23
N THR A 103 -1.63 -8.41 -3.00
CA THR A 103 -1.96 -9.78 -3.41
C THR A 103 -1.84 -9.95 -4.92
N GLY A 104 -2.41 -9.02 -5.69
CA GLY A 104 -2.40 -9.09 -7.14
C GLY A 104 -1.01 -9.00 -7.78
N PHE A 105 -0.10 -8.21 -7.18
CA PHE A 105 1.25 -7.95 -7.70
C PHE A 105 2.32 -8.93 -7.18
N THR A 106 1.96 -9.83 -6.29
CA THR A 106 2.85 -10.86 -5.76
C THR A 106 2.49 -12.26 -6.27
N ARG A 107 3.26 -13.28 -5.87
CA ARG A 107 3.02 -14.66 -6.28
C ARG A 107 1.92 -15.29 -5.45
N ALA A 108 1.07 -16.12 -6.08
CA ALA A 108 -0.11 -16.77 -5.50
C ALA A 108 0.15 -17.50 -4.18
N LYS A 109 1.32 -18.10 -4.03
CA LYS A 109 1.74 -18.87 -2.84
C LYS A 109 1.91 -18.05 -1.55
N ASN A 110 1.72 -16.72 -1.64
CA ASN A 110 1.83 -15.80 -0.51
C ASN A 110 0.56 -14.96 -0.32
N ALA A 111 -0.52 -15.26 -1.06
CA ALA A 111 -1.73 -14.45 -1.06
C ALA A 111 -2.41 -14.40 0.31
N GLY A 112 -2.53 -15.55 0.99
CA GLY A 112 -3.09 -15.63 2.34
C GLY A 112 -2.24 -14.93 3.38
N ASN A 113 -0.91 -15.04 3.30
CA ASN A 113 0.02 -14.30 4.15
C ASN A 113 -0.12 -12.78 3.99
N ILE A 114 -0.28 -12.30 2.76
CA ILE A 114 -0.47 -10.88 2.48
C ILE A 114 -1.78 -10.37 3.06
N LEU A 115 -2.88 -11.09 2.86
CA LEU A 115 -4.18 -10.74 3.44
C LEU A 115 -4.12 -10.68 4.96
N MET A 116 -3.46 -11.66 5.59
CA MET A 116 -3.28 -11.69 7.04
C MET A 116 -2.43 -10.53 7.55
N LYS A 117 -1.35 -10.16 6.84
CA LYS A 117 -0.54 -8.99 7.18
C LYS A 117 -1.35 -7.71 7.14
N ASN A 118 -2.07 -7.44 6.07
CA ASN A 118 -2.89 -6.24 5.93
C ASN A 118 -3.99 -6.15 6.99
N LEU A 119 -4.62 -7.28 7.35
CA LEU A 119 -5.58 -7.31 8.46
C LEU A 119 -4.90 -6.99 9.79
N MET A 120 -3.72 -7.56 10.04
CA MET A 120 -3.00 -7.36 11.30
C MET A 120 -2.42 -5.94 11.42
N ASP A 121 -2.06 -5.27 10.35
CA ASP A 121 -1.66 -3.85 10.41
C ASP A 121 -2.73 -3.00 11.06
N PHE A 122 -3.95 -3.15 10.61
CA PHE A 122 -5.06 -2.42 11.18
C PHE A 122 -5.35 -2.83 12.63
N CYS A 123 -5.39 -4.14 12.90
CA CYS A 123 -5.73 -4.64 14.24
C CYS A 123 -4.65 -4.32 15.27
N ILE A 124 -3.37 -4.56 14.96
CA ILE A 124 -2.24 -4.26 15.85
C ILE A 124 -2.10 -2.75 15.98
N GLY A 125 -2.16 -2.02 14.86
CA GLY A 125 -2.15 -0.56 14.86
C GLY A 125 -3.21 0.01 15.78
N THR A 126 -4.45 -0.49 15.72
CA THR A 126 -5.55 -0.07 16.61
C THR A 126 -5.19 -0.28 18.08
N VAL A 127 -4.69 -1.47 18.44
CA VAL A 127 -4.36 -1.81 19.83
C VAL A 127 -3.28 -0.88 20.40
N VAL A 128 -2.20 -0.68 19.66
CA VAL A 128 -1.10 0.16 20.18
C VAL A 128 -1.41 1.66 20.09
N PHE A 129 -2.19 2.07 19.08
CA PHE A 129 -2.60 3.46 18.92
C PHE A 129 -3.55 3.92 20.00
N ILE A 130 -4.49 3.04 20.44
CA ILE A 130 -5.40 3.33 21.56
C ILE A 130 -4.63 3.42 22.89
N ILE A 131 -3.54 2.66 23.03
CA ILE A 131 -2.76 2.65 24.29
C ILE A 131 -1.87 3.90 24.40
N ILE A 132 -1.18 4.28 23.32
CA ILE A 132 -0.18 5.35 23.39
C ILE A 132 -0.15 6.24 22.14
N GLY A 133 -0.39 5.70 20.93
CA GLY A 133 -0.17 6.41 19.69
C GLY A 133 -1.01 7.68 19.57
N PHE A 134 -2.29 7.63 19.92
CA PHE A 134 -3.19 8.77 19.81
C PHE A 134 -2.74 9.95 20.68
N SER A 135 -2.38 9.69 21.93
CA SER A 135 -1.92 10.74 22.84
C SER A 135 -0.56 11.32 22.43
N LEU A 136 0.35 10.51 21.86
CA LEU A 136 1.61 11.01 21.32
C LEU A 136 1.38 11.91 20.08
N LEU A 137 0.33 11.66 19.30
CA LEU A 137 -0.01 12.45 18.11
C LEU A 137 -0.76 13.73 18.46
N LEU A 138 -1.88 13.63 19.20
CA LEU A 138 -2.82 14.74 19.43
C LEU A 138 -2.95 15.17 20.90
N GLY A 139 -2.13 14.64 21.80
CA GLY A 139 -2.04 15.13 23.17
C GLY A 139 -1.48 16.55 23.24
N GLU A 140 -1.60 17.19 24.41
CA GLU A 140 -1.01 18.51 24.70
C GLU A 140 0.46 18.54 24.26
N ASP A 141 0.85 19.55 23.47
CA ASP A 141 2.20 19.64 22.93
C ASP A 141 3.27 19.73 24.02
N VAL A 142 4.29 18.90 23.89
CA VAL A 142 5.49 18.92 24.74
C VAL A 142 6.69 19.37 23.92
N VAL A 143 7.06 20.61 24.07
CA VAL A 143 8.22 21.30 23.47
C VAL A 143 8.28 21.18 21.93
N GLY A 144 7.16 21.05 21.27
CA GLY A 144 7.04 20.94 19.82
C GLY A 144 7.37 19.55 19.26
N LEU A 145 7.65 18.54 20.10
CA LEU A 145 8.20 17.26 19.67
C LEU A 145 7.24 16.09 19.76
N ILE A 146 6.43 16.03 20.81
CA ILE A 146 5.48 14.94 21.06
C ILE A 146 4.23 15.46 21.75
N GLY A 147 3.10 14.80 21.54
CA GLY A 147 1.95 14.96 22.42
C GLY A 147 2.21 14.32 23.78
N LYS A 148 1.69 14.92 24.84
CA LYS A 148 1.77 14.39 26.21
C LYS A 148 1.06 13.05 26.30
N PRO A 149 1.76 11.98 26.70
CA PRO A 149 1.13 10.68 26.89
C PRO A 149 -0.03 10.76 27.87
N GLY A 150 -1.19 10.19 27.49
CA GLY A 150 -2.41 10.19 28.28
C GLY A 150 -3.25 8.96 27.97
N PHE A 151 -4.26 8.73 28.83
CA PHE A 151 -5.21 7.63 28.69
C PHE A 151 -6.65 8.14 28.66
N ASP A 152 -6.87 9.31 28.02
CA ASP A 152 -8.15 10.02 28.05
C ASP A 152 -9.31 9.20 27.48
N ILE A 153 -9.04 8.34 26.50
CA ILE A 153 -10.02 7.37 25.99
C ILE A 153 -10.59 6.45 27.10
N PHE A 154 -9.81 6.20 28.16
CA PHE A 154 -10.24 5.35 29.28
C PHE A 154 -10.70 6.15 30.49
N THR A 155 -10.19 7.39 30.67
CA THR A 155 -10.40 8.20 31.85
C THR A 155 -11.39 9.34 31.66
N SER A 156 -11.61 9.78 30.42
CA SER A 156 -12.47 10.90 30.04
C SER A 156 -13.38 10.58 28.88
N TYR A 157 -13.95 9.37 28.87
CA TYR A 157 -14.69 8.80 27.74
C TYR A 157 -15.83 9.70 27.23
N GLU A 158 -16.55 10.38 28.09
CA GLU A 158 -17.67 11.27 27.73
C GLU A 158 -17.24 12.51 26.94
N ASN A 159 -15.98 12.95 27.13
CA ASN A 159 -15.41 14.13 26.47
C ASN A 159 -14.28 13.79 25.51
N PHE A 160 -14.15 12.51 25.13
CA PHE A 160 -13.09 12.06 24.24
C PHE A 160 -13.38 12.48 22.79
N ASP A 161 -12.34 12.85 22.04
CA ASP A 161 -12.45 13.24 20.64
C ASP A 161 -12.51 12.00 19.72
N TRP A 162 -13.69 11.41 19.63
CA TRP A 162 -13.97 10.17 18.90
C TRP A 162 -13.62 10.25 17.45
N SER A 163 -13.99 11.34 16.79
CA SER A 163 -13.85 11.52 15.37
C SER A 163 -12.37 11.61 14.97
N ASN A 164 -11.60 12.42 15.69
CA ASN A 164 -10.16 12.54 15.48
C ASN A 164 -9.42 11.24 15.79
N PHE A 165 -9.86 10.49 16.82
CA PHE A 165 -9.27 9.19 17.10
C PHE A 165 -9.40 8.24 15.91
N VAL A 166 -10.62 8.04 15.40
CA VAL A 166 -10.88 7.08 14.32
C VAL A 166 -10.18 7.52 13.03
N PHE A 167 -10.19 8.81 12.70
CA PHE A 167 -9.56 9.32 11.49
C PHE A 167 -8.02 9.16 11.55
N ASN A 168 -7.39 9.55 12.64
CA ASN A 168 -5.93 9.40 12.78
C ASN A 168 -5.49 7.93 12.93
N LEU A 169 -6.34 7.05 13.47
CA LEU A 169 -6.09 5.62 13.49
C LEU A 169 -5.96 5.03 12.09
N VAL A 170 -6.87 5.35 11.18
CA VAL A 170 -6.84 4.81 9.82
C VAL A 170 -5.65 5.36 9.01
N PHE A 171 -5.17 6.56 9.31
CA PHE A 171 -3.94 7.13 8.75
C PHE A 171 -2.69 6.42 9.28
N CYS A 172 -2.64 6.18 10.58
CA CYS A 172 -1.59 5.39 11.23
C CYS A 172 -1.45 4.00 10.60
N ALA A 173 -2.56 3.30 10.46
CA ALA A 173 -2.59 1.98 9.84
C ALA A 173 -2.07 2.02 8.38
N THR A 174 -2.43 3.06 7.61
CA THR A 174 -1.95 3.22 6.23
C THR A 174 -0.43 3.34 6.18
N THR A 175 0.19 4.09 7.09
CA THR A 175 1.66 4.23 7.16
C THR A 175 2.36 2.89 7.36
N ALA A 176 1.85 2.05 8.25
CA ALA A 176 2.40 0.71 8.51
C ALA A 176 2.20 -0.24 7.32
N THR A 177 1.02 -0.19 6.67
CA THR A 177 0.66 -1.05 5.54
C THR A 177 1.58 -0.84 4.32
N ILE A 178 2.02 0.39 4.02
CA ILE A 178 2.92 0.69 2.90
C ILE A 178 4.18 -0.18 2.91
N VAL A 179 4.69 -0.51 4.08
CA VAL A 179 5.92 -1.32 4.24
C VAL A 179 5.72 -2.76 3.79
N SER A 180 4.50 -3.28 3.97
CA SER A 180 4.11 -4.66 3.67
C SER A 180 4.49 -5.09 2.26
N GLY A 181 4.15 -4.26 1.27
CA GLY A 181 4.36 -4.56 -0.14
C GLY A 181 5.84 -4.69 -0.53
N ALA A 182 6.69 -3.79 -0.05
CA ALA A 182 8.13 -3.80 -0.35
C ALA A 182 8.86 -5.01 0.27
N MET A 183 8.34 -5.55 1.36
CA MET A 183 8.93 -6.67 2.09
C MET A 183 8.20 -8.00 1.84
N ALA A 184 7.22 -8.02 0.95
CA ALA A 184 6.38 -9.17 0.66
C ALA A 184 7.19 -10.41 0.22
N GLU A 185 6.61 -11.59 0.43
CA GLU A 185 7.07 -12.92 0.01
C GLU A 185 8.26 -13.51 0.77
N ARG A 186 8.94 -12.76 1.67
CA ARG A 186 10.16 -13.24 2.36
C ARG A 186 10.31 -12.77 3.81
N THR A 187 9.37 -12.00 4.35
CA THR A 187 9.42 -11.49 5.72
C THR A 187 8.71 -12.44 6.67
N LYS A 188 9.32 -12.75 7.82
CA LYS A 188 8.65 -13.50 8.90
C LYS A 188 7.42 -12.75 9.39
N PHE A 189 6.30 -13.44 9.56
CA PHE A 189 5.05 -12.85 10.00
C PHE A 189 5.16 -12.19 11.38
N LEU A 190 5.82 -12.85 12.34
CA LEU A 190 6.04 -12.26 13.66
C LEU A 190 6.84 -10.94 13.59
N SER A 191 7.87 -10.89 12.74
CA SER A 191 8.71 -9.69 12.56
C SER A 191 7.91 -8.55 11.94
N TYR A 192 6.98 -8.90 11.05
CA TYR A 192 6.01 -7.99 10.48
C TYR A 192 5.13 -7.35 11.57
N CYS A 193 4.52 -8.17 12.43
CA CYS A 193 3.68 -7.69 13.53
C CYS A 193 4.44 -6.74 14.47
N VAL A 194 5.71 -7.05 14.76
CA VAL A 194 6.53 -6.22 15.65
C VAL A 194 6.84 -4.85 15.05
N TYR A 195 7.28 -4.78 13.79
CA TYR A 195 7.59 -3.47 13.22
C TYR A 195 6.33 -2.63 12.96
N SER A 196 5.21 -3.25 12.58
CA SER A 196 3.92 -2.58 12.45
C SER A 196 3.49 -1.97 13.78
N ALA A 197 3.64 -2.70 14.89
CA ALA A 197 3.38 -2.17 16.23
C ALA A 197 4.28 -0.97 16.57
N VAL A 198 5.59 -1.03 16.27
CA VAL A 198 6.53 0.07 16.56
C VAL A 198 6.22 1.31 15.72
N ILE A 199 5.92 1.14 14.44
CA ILE A 199 5.52 2.26 13.56
C ILE A 199 4.27 2.93 14.13
N SER A 200 3.25 2.14 14.45
CA SER A 200 1.95 2.65 14.89
C SER A 200 1.94 3.21 16.32
N ALA A 201 2.81 2.70 17.20
CA ALA A 201 2.89 3.17 18.58
C ALA A 201 3.75 4.42 18.74
N LEU A 202 4.85 4.54 17.98
CA LEU A 202 5.91 5.51 18.25
C LEU A 202 6.31 6.35 17.02
N ILE A 203 6.70 5.71 15.91
CA ILE A 203 7.36 6.41 14.82
C ILE A 203 6.39 7.38 14.14
N TYR A 204 5.26 6.86 13.65
CA TYR A 204 4.22 7.67 13.02
C TYR A 204 3.63 8.72 13.97
N PRO A 205 3.20 8.39 15.21
CA PRO A 205 2.59 9.40 16.08
C PRO A 205 3.52 10.56 16.42
N ILE A 206 4.81 10.31 16.62
CA ILE A 206 5.77 11.35 16.98
C ILE A 206 6.02 12.30 15.81
N GLU A 207 6.27 11.79 14.60
CA GLU A 207 6.54 12.66 13.46
C GLU A 207 5.28 13.39 12.97
N ALA A 208 4.12 12.71 13.02
CA ALA A 208 2.84 13.31 12.66
C ALA A 208 2.41 14.40 13.68
N HIS A 209 2.81 14.29 14.95
CA HIS A 209 2.64 15.37 15.92
C HIS A 209 3.35 16.66 15.48
N TRP A 210 4.52 16.56 14.88
CA TRP A 210 5.25 17.74 14.37
C TRP A 210 4.44 18.55 13.37
N VAL A 211 3.54 17.89 12.62
CA VAL A 211 2.76 18.48 11.53
C VAL A 211 1.30 18.73 11.90
N TRP A 212 0.66 17.78 12.56
CA TRP A 212 -0.79 17.84 12.85
C TRP A 212 -1.13 17.99 14.33
N GLY A 213 -0.21 17.62 15.23
CA GLY A 213 -0.40 17.72 16.68
C GLY A 213 -0.02 19.08 17.28
N GLY A 214 0.24 20.09 16.46
CA GLY A 214 0.69 21.41 16.92
C GLY A 214 2.19 21.50 17.22
N GLY A 215 2.99 20.52 16.76
CA GLY A 215 4.42 20.50 16.97
C GLY A 215 5.19 21.54 16.12
N TRP A 216 6.51 21.49 16.21
CA TRP A 216 7.39 22.55 15.71
C TRP A 216 7.29 22.85 14.21
N LEU A 217 7.03 21.83 13.36
CA LEU A 217 6.85 22.04 11.92
C LEU A 217 5.53 22.76 11.62
N SER A 218 4.44 22.39 12.30
CA SER A 218 3.16 23.08 12.24
C SER A 218 3.34 24.55 12.62
N GLN A 219 4.00 24.83 13.72
CA GLN A 219 4.24 26.19 14.22
C GLN A 219 5.06 27.05 13.24
N MET A 220 5.87 26.44 12.37
CA MET A 220 6.61 27.12 11.31
C MET A 220 5.80 27.35 10.02
N GLY A 221 4.62 26.74 9.88
CA GLY A 221 3.81 26.79 8.66
C GLY A 221 4.22 25.76 7.59
N PHE A 222 4.88 24.66 7.98
CA PHE A 222 5.02 23.50 7.12
C PHE A 222 3.63 22.93 6.81
N HIS A 223 3.38 22.59 5.56
CA HIS A 223 2.07 22.15 5.11
C HIS A 223 2.12 20.74 4.51
N ASP A 224 1.34 19.87 5.07
CA ASP A 224 1.02 18.53 4.56
C ASP A 224 -0.43 18.22 4.95
N PHE A 225 -1.37 18.54 4.05
CA PHE A 225 -2.80 18.48 4.38
C PHE A 225 -3.26 17.07 4.74
N ALA A 226 -2.87 16.07 3.92
CA ALA A 226 -3.36 14.72 4.09
C ALA A 226 -2.27 13.64 4.09
N GLY A 227 -0.97 13.99 4.08
CA GLY A 227 0.09 13.02 4.42
C GLY A 227 0.97 12.52 3.27
N SER A 228 1.26 13.33 2.23
CA SER A 228 2.36 12.94 1.31
C SER A 228 3.65 12.72 2.09
N THR A 229 3.91 13.55 3.12
CA THR A 229 5.08 13.47 3.98
C THR A 229 4.87 12.47 5.11
N CYS A 230 3.90 12.75 6.00
CA CYS A 230 3.71 12.02 7.26
C CYS A 230 3.31 10.56 7.06
N ILE A 231 2.62 10.23 5.99
CA ILE A 231 2.13 8.87 5.75
C ILE A 231 2.96 8.20 4.66
N HIS A 232 2.96 8.79 3.46
CA HIS A 232 3.51 8.11 2.29
C HIS A 232 5.04 8.13 2.27
N MET A 233 5.67 9.26 2.55
CA MET A 233 7.12 9.34 2.59
C MET A 233 7.69 8.56 3.78
N VAL A 234 7.05 8.58 4.95
CA VAL A 234 7.47 7.81 6.13
C VAL A 234 7.32 6.31 5.89
N GLY A 235 6.14 5.84 5.43
CA GLY A 235 5.93 4.45 5.05
C GLY A 235 6.86 4.00 3.94
N GLY A 236 7.11 4.86 2.94
CA GLY A 236 8.07 4.62 1.87
C GLY A 236 9.53 4.58 2.35
N THR A 237 9.90 5.38 3.37
CA THR A 237 11.20 5.32 4.04
C THR A 237 11.38 3.97 4.75
N ALA A 238 10.35 3.50 5.44
CA ALA A 238 10.35 2.18 6.04
C ALA A 238 10.46 1.07 4.99
N ALA A 239 9.77 1.21 3.88
CA ALA A 239 9.79 0.26 2.77
C ALA A 239 11.19 0.11 2.15
N ILE A 240 11.88 1.20 1.83
CA ILE A 240 13.22 1.14 1.22
C ILE A 240 14.26 0.60 2.20
N ILE A 241 14.23 1.00 3.48
CA ILE A 241 15.16 0.52 4.51
C ILE A 241 14.88 -0.95 4.80
N GLY A 242 13.63 -1.33 5.00
CA GLY A 242 13.20 -2.70 5.25
C GLY A 242 13.60 -3.63 4.12
N ALA A 243 13.27 -3.29 2.87
CA ALA A 243 13.64 -4.08 1.69
C ALA A 243 15.15 -4.24 1.55
N LYS A 244 15.94 -3.19 1.86
CA LYS A 244 17.42 -3.23 1.81
C LYS A 244 18.00 -4.16 2.87
N ILE A 245 17.53 -4.08 4.12
CA ILE A 245 18.02 -4.90 5.24
C ILE A 245 17.61 -6.36 5.09
N LEU A 246 16.39 -6.61 4.59
CA LEU A 246 15.83 -7.94 4.33
C LEU A 246 16.52 -8.65 3.17
N GLY A 247 16.91 -7.91 2.15
CA GLY A 247 17.49 -8.42 0.91
C GLY A 247 16.45 -8.83 -0.13
N PRO A 248 16.90 -9.11 -1.37
CA PRO A 248 16.00 -9.45 -2.48
C PRO A 248 15.43 -10.87 -2.34
N ARG A 249 14.28 -11.11 -3.01
CA ARG A 249 13.71 -12.45 -3.20
C ARG A 249 14.71 -13.36 -3.92
N ILE A 250 14.67 -14.65 -3.59
CA ILE A 250 15.51 -15.66 -4.21
C ILE A 250 15.27 -15.64 -5.73
N GLY A 251 16.37 -15.50 -6.49
CA GLY A 251 16.33 -15.46 -7.95
C GLY A 251 15.99 -14.09 -8.56
N LYS A 252 15.70 -13.03 -7.77
CA LYS A 252 15.43 -11.69 -8.33
C LYS A 252 16.61 -11.13 -9.11
N PHE A 253 17.82 -11.31 -8.61
CA PHE A 253 19.05 -10.85 -9.23
C PHE A 253 20.00 -12.02 -9.51
N THR A 254 20.36 -12.23 -10.78
CA THR A 254 21.39 -13.19 -11.17
C THR A 254 22.75 -12.51 -11.04
N LYS A 255 23.69 -13.16 -10.32
CA LYS A 255 25.04 -12.65 -10.08
C LYS A 255 26.07 -13.50 -10.80
N ASN A 256 27.15 -12.87 -11.27
CA ASN A 256 28.33 -13.57 -11.78
C ASN A 256 29.21 -14.08 -10.62
N GLU A 257 30.31 -14.77 -10.95
CA GLU A 257 31.27 -15.30 -9.97
C GLU A 257 31.92 -14.20 -9.10
N LYS A 258 31.92 -12.95 -9.55
CA LYS A 258 32.43 -11.79 -8.80
C LYS A 258 31.38 -11.17 -7.87
N GLY A 259 30.15 -11.70 -7.85
CA GLY A 259 29.07 -11.17 -7.04
C GLY A 259 28.34 -9.95 -7.66
N GLU A 260 28.67 -9.55 -8.89
CA GLU A 260 28.04 -8.44 -9.60
C GLU A 260 26.71 -8.89 -10.22
N VAL A 261 25.68 -8.04 -10.15
CA VAL A 261 24.39 -8.31 -10.76
C VAL A 261 24.51 -8.18 -12.29
N VAL A 262 24.30 -9.27 -12.98
CA VAL A 262 24.34 -9.34 -14.45
C VAL A 262 22.96 -9.38 -15.09
N LYS A 263 21.92 -9.76 -14.34
CA LYS A 263 20.53 -9.82 -14.83
C LYS A 263 19.54 -9.54 -13.73
N VAL A 264 18.52 -8.75 -14.07
CA VAL A 264 17.33 -8.52 -13.25
C VAL A 264 16.22 -9.41 -13.79
N ASN A 265 15.70 -10.32 -12.96
CA ASN A 265 14.63 -11.22 -13.36
C ASN A 265 13.26 -10.63 -13.00
N ALA A 266 12.30 -10.74 -13.91
CA ALA A 266 10.93 -10.33 -13.69
C ALA A 266 10.19 -11.36 -12.81
N PHE A 267 9.45 -10.89 -11.84
CA PHE A 267 8.52 -11.67 -11.04
C PHE A 267 7.11 -11.08 -11.19
N PRO A 268 6.38 -11.47 -12.25
CA PRO A 268 5.04 -10.94 -12.50
C PRO A 268 4.09 -11.28 -11.35
N GLY A 269 3.19 -10.33 -11.05
CA GLY A 269 2.07 -10.60 -10.15
C GLY A 269 1.15 -11.68 -10.72
N HIS A 270 0.55 -12.46 -9.83
CA HIS A 270 -0.27 -13.60 -10.27
C HIS A 270 -1.69 -13.21 -10.69
N ASN A 271 -2.18 -12.02 -10.27
CA ASN A 271 -3.57 -11.61 -10.53
C ASN A 271 -3.69 -10.09 -10.70
N LEU A 272 -3.35 -9.59 -11.89
CA LEU A 272 -3.49 -8.17 -12.24
C LEU A 272 -4.93 -7.63 -12.11
N PRO A 273 -6.01 -8.38 -12.45
CA PRO A 273 -7.38 -7.92 -12.19
C PRO A 273 -7.69 -7.61 -10.73
N ILE A 274 -7.23 -8.43 -9.77
CA ILE A 274 -7.37 -8.13 -8.34
C ILE A 274 -6.56 -6.89 -7.98
N GLY A 275 -5.32 -6.77 -8.48
CA GLY A 275 -4.50 -5.57 -8.30
C GLY A 275 -5.18 -4.31 -8.81
N ALA A 276 -5.80 -4.37 -9.99
CA ALA A 276 -6.56 -3.25 -10.57
C ALA A 276 -7.79 -2.89 -9.72
N LEU A 277 -8.53 -3.88 -9.24
CA LEU A 277 -9.65 -3.65 -8.31
C LEU A 277 -9.16 -2.92 -7.04
N GLY A 278 -8.02 -3.36 -6.49
CA GLY A 278 -7.40 -2.69 -5.35
C GLY A 278 -7.08 -1.21 -5.62
N VAL A 279 -6.54 -0.89 -6.80
CA VAL A 279 -6.27 0.50 -7.19
C VAL A 279 -7.56 1.35 -7.25
N PHE A 280 -8.66 0.82 -7.79
CA PHE A 280 -9.94 1.55 -7.80
C PHE A 280 -10.50 1.76 -6.38
N ILE A 281 -10.38 0.76 -5.51
CA ILE A 281 -10.78 0.87 -4.09
C ILE A 281 -9.93 1.95 -3.40
N LEU A 282 -8.62 1.97 -3.62
CA LEU A 282 -7.73 2.98 -3.07
C LEU A 282 -8.09 4.38 -3.59
N TRP A 283 -8.34 4.55 -4.88
CA TRP A 283 -8.72 5.85 -5.44
C TRP A 283 -10.06 6.35 -4.86
N LEU A 284 -11.06 5.48 -4.76
CA LEU A 284 -12.33 5.83 -4.10
C LEU A 284 -12.09 6.29 -2.65
N GLY A 285 -11.30 5.51 -1.88
CA GLY A 285 -10.95 5.85 -0.51
C GLY A 285 -10.19 7.17 -0.38
N TRP A 286 -9.43 7.55 -1.42
CA TRP A 286 -8.64 8.77 -1.42
C TRP A 286 -9.48 10.06 -1.42
N TYR A 287 -10.73 10.01 -1.86
CA TYR A 287 -11.64 11.14 -1.67
C TYR A 287 -11.95 11.40 -0.18
N GLY A 288 -12.04 10.34 0.62
CA GLY A 288 -12.08 10.46 2.07
C GLY A 288 -10.73 10.86 2.66
N PHE A 289 -9.65 10.26 2.18
CA PHE A 289 -8.29 10.50 2.65
C PHE A 289 -7.89 11.98 2.52
N ASN A 290 -8.10 12.58 1.36
CA ASN A 290 -7.81 13.97 1.10
C ASN A 290 -8.93 14.92 1.53
N GLY A 291 -10.20 14.50 1.44
CA GLY A 291 -11.34 15.40 1.59
C GLY A 291 -11.95 15.47 2.99
N ALA A 292 -11.65 14.50 3.89
CA ALA A 292 -12.34 14.43 5.17
C ALA A 292 -12.15 15.67 6.04
N ALA A 293 -10.95 16.25 6.06
CA ALA A 293 -10.62 17.42 6.88
C ALA A 293 -11.06 18.76 6.25
N ALA A 294 -11.79 18.75 5.13
CA ALA A 294 -12.32 19.97 4.52
C ALA A 294 -13.36 20.64 5.43
N THR A 295 -13.31 21.96 5.52
CA THR A 295 -14.18 22.79 6.38
C THR A 295 -15.21 23.59 5.60
N SER A 296 -15.25 23.46 4.27
CA SER A 296 -16.26 24.07 3.42
C SER A 296 -16.55 23.19 2.19
N VAL A 297 -17.76 23.30 1.62
CA VAL A 297 -18.13 22.57 0.39
C VAL A 297 -17.26 22.99 -0.79
N ALA A 298 -16.89 24.27 -0.86
CA ALA A 298 -16.01 24.77 -1.92
C ALA A 298 -14.61 24.15 -1.85
N GLU A 299 -14.06 24.05 -0.67
CA GLU A 299 -12.80 23.36 -0.40
C GLU A 299 -12.89 21.87 -0.72
N LEU A 300 -13.90 21.18 -0.19
CA LEU A 300 -14.13 19.77 -0.47
C LEU A 300 -14.22 19.49 -1.97
N GLY A 301 -14.96 20.32 -2.71
CA GLY A 301 -15.06 20.24 -4.16
C GLY A 301 -13.72 20.44 -4.87
N SER A 302 -12.92 21.42 -4.45
CA SER A 302 -11.58 21.66 -4.97
C SER A 302 -10.65 20.47 -4.73
N ILE A 303 -10.64 19.92 -3.52
CA ILE A 303 -9.86 18.73 -3.14
C ILE A 303 -10.25 17.52 -4.01
N PHE A 304 -11.54 17.32 -4.27
CA PHE A 304 -12.00 16.23 -5.15
C PHE A 304 -11.48 16.40 -6.57
N VAL A 305 -11.49 17.65 -7.08
CA VAL A 305 -10.98 17.97 -8.43
C VAL A 305 -9.48 17.67 -8.52
N THR A 306 -8.66 18.16 -7.60
CA THR A 306 -7.21 17.92 -7.60
C THR A 306 -6.86 16.45 -7.40
N THR A 307 -7.58 15.75 -6.51
CA THR A 307 -7.47 14.30 -6.27
C THR A 307 -7.89 13.46 -7.48
N THR A 308 -8.73 13.99 -8.37
CA THR A 308 -9.10 13.32 -9.62
C THR A 308 -8.09 13.60 -10.74
N ILE A 309 -7.65 14.85 -10.89
CA ILE A 309 -6.78 15.27 -12.00
C ILE A 309 -5.40 14.63 -11.90
N ALA A 310 -4.73 14.73 -10.75
CA ALA A 310 -3.35 14.30 -10.62
C ALA A 310 -3.14 12.81 -10.95
N PRO A 311 -3.90 11.86 -10.38
CA PRO A 311 -3.74 10.44 -10.72
C PRO A 311 -4.15 10.11 -12.16
N ALA A 312 -5.17 10.76 -12.71
CA ALA A 312 -5.59 10.56 -14.09
C ALA A 312 -4.48 10.95 -15.07
N ILE A 313 -3.88 12.13 -14.88
CA ILE A 313 -2.75 12.62 -15.68
C ILE A 313 -1.53 11.71 -15.49
N ALA A 314 -1.19 11.32 -14.26
CA ALA A 314 -0.07 10.42 -13.98
C ALA A 314 -0.21 9.09 -14.73
N THR A 315 -1.41 8.51 -14.73
CA THR A 315 -1.71 7.26 -15.44
C THR A 315 -1.54 7.41 -16.96
N VAL A 316 -2.11 8.49 -17.54
CA VAL A 316 -2.01 8.74 -19.00
C VAL A 316 -0.56 9.00 -19.42
N VAL A 317 0.18 9.80 -18.66
CA VAL A 317 1.60 10.08 -18.94
C VAL A 317 2.44 8.80 -18.83
N CYS A 318 2.21 7.98 -17.81
CA CYS A 318 2.88 6.69 -17.65
C CYS A 318 2.55 5.74 -18.81
N MET A 319 1.29 5.67 -19.21
CA MET A 319 0.86 4.87 -20.36
C MET A 319 1.63 5.26 -21.65
N ILE A 320 1.64 6.55 -21.96
CA ILE A 320 2.36 7.08 -23.14
C ILE A 320 3.86 6.79 -23.02
N PHE A 321 4.45 7.07 -21.85
CA PHE A 321 5.88 6.86 -21.61
C PHE A 321 6.29 5.39 -21.78
N THR A 322 5.54 4.47 -21.17
CA THR A 322 5.82 3.03 -21.28
C THR A 322 5.56 2.51 -22.69
N TRP A 323 4.53 3.01 -23.37
CA TRP A 323 4.24 2.66 -24.75
C TRP A 323 5.39 3.05 -25.70
N VAL A 324 5.87 4.29 -25.60
CA VAL A 324 7.00 4.76 -26.41
C VAL A 324 8.27 3.99 -26.10
N LYS A 325 8.53 3.72 -24.80
CA LYS A 325 9.78 3.08 -24.36
C LYS A 325 9.81 1.57 -24.61
N TYR A 326 8.70 0.87 -24.44
CA TYR A 326 8.63 -0.60 -24.47
C TYR A 326 7.82 -1.15 -25.66
N GLY A 327 7.26 -0.28 -26.50
CA GLY A 327 6.43 -0.67 -27.65
C GLY A 327 4.99 -1.09 -27.29
N LYS A 328 4.68 -1.25 -26.01
CA LYS A 328 3.35 -1.56 -25.46
C LYS A 328 3.16 -0.84 -24.12
N PRO A 329 1.94 -0.40 -23.79
CA PRO A 329 1.66 0.16 -22.46
C PRO A 329 1.77 -0.92 -21.39
N ASP A 330 2.41 -0.59 -20.28
CA ASP A 330 2.57 -1.50 -19.15
C ASP A 330 1.43 -1.30 -18.13
N VAL A 331 0.58 -2.32 -17.96
CA VAL A 331 -0.60 -2.26 -17.08
C VAL A 331 -0.19 -2.06 -15.63
N SER A 332 0.82 -2.78 -15.15
CA SER A 332 1.26 -2.70 -13.75
C SER A 332 1.84 -1.34 -13.41
N MET A 333 2.60 -0.74 -14.34
CA MET A 333 3.14 0.61 -14.19
C MET A 333 2.04 1.66 -14.22
N CYS A 334 1.02 1.52 -15.08
CA CYS A 334 -0.13 2.44 -15.12
C CYS A 334 -0.94 2.40 -13.82
N LEU A 335 -1.14 1.21 -13.24
CA LEU A 335 -1.78 1.04 -11.94
C LEU A 335 -0.98 1.72 -10.82
N ASN A 336 0.33 1.53 -10.78
CA ASN A 336 1.20 2.21 -9.83
C ASN A 336 1.26 3.73 -10.08
N ALA A 337 1.17 4.19 -11.32
CA ALA A 337 1.18 5.61 -11.65
C ALA A 337 -0.06 6.34 -11.13
N SER A 338 -1.23 5.69 -11.15
CA SER A 338 -2.43 6.29 -10.55
C SER A 338 -2.26 6.49 -9.05
N LEU A 339 -1.69 5.51 -8.34
CA LEU A 339 -1.37 5.65 -6.92
C LEU A 339 -0.29 6.70 -6.68
N ALA A 340 0.74 6.76 -7.52
CA ALA A 340 1.80 7.77 -7.42
C ALA A 340 1.25 9.21 -7.57
N GLY A 341 0.33 9.42 -8.50
CA GLY A 341 -0.36 10.71 -8.68
C GLY A 341 -1.23 11.09 -7.48
N LEU A 342 -1.92 10.11 -6.88
CA LEU A 342 -2.67 10.28 -5.63
C LEU A 342 -1.74 10.69 -4.47
N VAL A 343 -0.65 9.97 -4.29
CA VAL A 343 0.36 10.28 -3.26
C VAL A 343 0.93 11.69 -3.42
N ALA A 344 1.28 12.06 -4.65
CA ALA A 344 1.93 13.35 -4.90
C ALA A 344 1.01 14.56 -4.71
N ILE A 345 -0.30 14.43 -4.92
CA ILE A 345 -1.23 15.53 -4.70
C ILE A 345 -1.65 15.67 -3.24
N THR A 346 -1.46 14.65 -2.42
CA THR A 346 -2.03 14.52 -1.08
C THR A 346 -1.59 15.64 -0.13
N ALA A 347 -0.31 16.10 -0.15
CA ALA A 347 0.14 17.17 0.73
C ALA A 347 -0.49 18.52 0.43
N GLY A 348 -0.75 18.80 -0.84
CA GLY A 348 -1.23 20.13 -1.29
C GLY A 348 -2.58 20.07 -2.00
N CYS A 349 -3.38 19.02 -1.79
CA CYS A 349 -4.65 18.84 -2.50
C CYS A 349 -5.64 19.98 -2.24
N ASP A 350 -5.54 20.64 -1.10
CA ASP A 350 -6.37 21.77 -0.65
C ASP A 350 -5.87 23.13 -1.15
N VAL A 351 -4.55 23.28 -1.33
CA VAL A 351 -3.90 24.57 -1.67
C VAL A 351 -3.38 24.65 -3.11
N THR A 352 -3.65 23.63 -3.93
CA THR A 352 -3.22 23.56 -5.34
C THR A 352 -4.41 23.75 -6.27
N ASP A 353 -4.21 24.41 -7.41
CA ASP A 353 -5.21 24.52 -8.48
C ASP A 353 -5.12 23.39 -9.50
N ALA A 354 -6.03 23.40 -10.49
CA ALA A 354 -6.09 22.37 -11.53
C ALA A 354 -4.80 22.30 -12.37
N LEU A 355 -4.13 23.42 -12.65
CA LEU A 355 -2.90 23.46 -13.42
C LEU A 355 -1.75 22.84 -12.63
N GLY A 356 -1.62 23.18 -11.35
CA GLY A 356 -0.67 22.55 -10.44
C GLY A 356 -0.89 21.05 -10.36
N ALA A 357 -2.14 20.59 -10.21
CA ALA A 357 -2.48 19.16 -10.16
C ALA A 357 -2.11 18.42 -11.46
N ILE A 358 -2.29 19.05 -12.65
CA ILE A 358 -1.86 18.49 -13.94
C ILE A 358 -0.34 18.26 -13.95
N ILE A 359 0.45 19.28 -13.55
CA ILE A 359 1.91 19.19 -13.55
C ILE A 359 2.41 18.18 -12.53
N ILE A 360 1.83 18.17 -11.32
CA ILE A 360 2.15 17.21 -10.26
C ILE A 360 1.93 15.78 -10.76
N GLY A 361 0.78 15.51 -11.36
CA GLY A 361 0.46 14.22 -11.94
C GLY A 361 1.38 13.82 -13.08
N ALA A 362 1.69 14.73 -13.99
CA ALA A 362 2.57 14.45 -15.12
C ALA A 362 3.98 14.03 -14.68
N VAL A 363 4.55 14.71 -13.70
CA VAL A 363 5.85 14.35 -13.12
C VAL A 363 5.76 12.98 -12.43
N SER A 364 4.70 12.72 -11.67
CA SER A 364 4.49 11.44 -10.96
C SER A 364 4.44 10.24 -11.90
N GLY A 365 3.79 10.39 -13.07
CA GLY A 365 3.68 9.33 -14.07
C GLY A 365 5.03 8.89 -14.65
N VAL A 366 6.00 9.80 -14.76
CA VAL A 366 7.38 9.47 -15.17
C VAL A 366 8.22 9.01 -13.99
N LEU A 367 8.07 9.68 -12.84
CA LEU A 367 8.87 9.43 -11.64
C LEU A 367 8.68 8.00 -11.11
N VAL A 368 7.47 7.46 -11.15
CA VAL A 368 7.22 6.08 -10.70
C VAL A 368 7.96 5.05 -11.55
N VAL A 369 7.98 5.22 -12.88
CA VAL A 369 8.71 4.32 -13.80
C VAL A 369 10.22 4.43 -13.58
N PHE A 370 10.71 5.68 -13.42
CA PHE A 370 12.11 5.93 -13.09
C PHE A 370 12.50 5.30 -11.75
N GLY A 371 11.63 5.41 -10.73
CA GLY A 371 11.86 4.86 -9.40
C GLY A 371 11.99 3.33 -9.40
N VAL A 372 11.10 2.63 -10.07
CA VAL A 372 11.18 1.17 -10.22
C VAL A 372 12.46 0.77 -10.95
N TRP A 373 12.80 1.47 -12.03
CA TRP A 373 14.05 1.23 -12.74
C TRP A 373 15.28 1.49 -11.87
N LEU A 374 15.30 2.57 -11.10
CA LEU A 374 16.40 2.93 -10.21
C LEU A 374 16.63 1.85 -9.14
N LEU A 375 15.54 1.37 -8.52
CA LEU A 375 15.60 0.33 -7.49
C LEU A 375 16.13 -0.99 -8.07
N ASP A 376 15.56 -1.46 -9.17
CA ASP A 376 15.90 -2.74 -9.76
C ASP A 376 17.30 -2.75 -10.39
N TYR A 377 17.65 -1.75 -11.21
CA TYR A 377 18.84 -1.78 -12.07
C TYR A 377 20.04 -1.03 -11.53
N LYS A 378 19.86 -0.14 -10.53
CA LYS A 378 20.97 0.65 -9.98
C LYS A 378 21.23 0.35 -8.50
N LEU A 379 20.18 0.32 -7.70
CA LEU A 379 20.31 0.08 -6.26
C LEU A 379 20.21 -1.40 -5.89
N HIS A 380 19.72 -2.24 -6.78
CA HIS A 380 19.48 -3.67 -6.58
C HIS A 380 18.68 -3.94 -5.30
N ILE A 381 17.61 -3.15 -5.10
CA ILE A 381 16.65 -3.30 -4.02
C ILE A 381 15.38 -3.90 -4.62
N ASP A 382 14.96 -5.05 -4.12
CA ASP A 382 13.75 -5.75 -4.58
C ASP A 382 12.52 -5.22 -3.87
N ASP A 383 11.69 -4.53 -4.62
CA ASP A 383 10.37 -4.02 -4.20
C ASP A 383 9.27 -4.71 -5.02
N PRO A 384 8.62 -5.75 -4.48
CA PRO A 384 7.67 -6.58 -5.22
C PRO A 384 6.51 -5.85 -5.87
N VAL A 385 6.00 -4.81 -5.22
CA VAL A 385 4.77 -4.11 -5.66
C VAL A 385 5.02 -2.69 -6.15
N GLY A 386 6.24 -2.17 -6.00
CA GLY A 386 6.57 -0.80 -6.36
C GLY A 386 6.27 0.24 -5.28
N ALA A 387 6.12 -0.19 -4.02
CA ALA A 387 5.76 0.67 -2.89
C ALA A 387 6.74 1.84 -2.69
N VAL A 388 8.04 1.60 -2.84
CA VAL A 388 9.06 2.66 -2.69
C VAL A 388 8.94 3.72 -3.78
N ALA A 389 8.73 3.30 -5.03
CA ALA A 389 8.57 4.23 -6.15
C ALA A 389 7.27 5.05 -6.02
N VAL A 390 6.19 4.42 -5.57
CA VAL A 390 4.88 5.05 -5.36
C VAL A 390 4.92 5.98 -4.15
N HIS A 391 5.32 5.49 -2.98
CA HIS A 391 5.12 6.22 -1.72
C HIS A 391 6.33 7.07 -1.31
N PHE A 392 7.57 6.55 -1.41
CA PHE A 392 8.75 7.32 -1.04
C PHE A 392 9.05 8.44 -2.02
N LEU A 393 9.22 8.11 -3.31
CA LEU A 393 9.60 9.12 -4.30
C LEU A 393 8.48 10.12 -4.57
N ASN A 394 7.23 9.66 -4.66
CA ASN A 394 6.12 10.58 -4.90
C ASN A 394 5.64 11.27 -3.62
N GLY A 395 5.91 10.74 -2.43
CA GLY A 395 5.76 11.47 -1.17
C GLY A 395 6.72 12.65 -1.08
N ILE A 396 8.00 12.44 -1.42
CA ILE A 396 9.00 13.51 -1.55
C ILE A 396 8.53 14.55 -2.59
N TRP A 397 8.11 14.09 -3.76
CA TRP A 397 7.62 14.98 -4.82
C TRP A 397 6.40 15.78 -4.37
N GLY A 398 5.42 15.17 -3.74
CA GLY A 398 4.23 15.84 -3.23
C GLY A 398 4.54 16.89 -2.18
N THR A 399 5.47 16.60 -1.27
CA THR A 399 5.96 17.56 -0.29
C THR A 399 6.62 18.79 -0.95
N ILE A 400 7.49 18.57 -1.93
CA ILE A 400 8.13 19.64 -2.71
C ILE A 400 7.08 20.42 -3.51
N ALA A 401 6.09 19.74 -4.07
CA ALA A 401 5.05 20.33 -4.91
C ALA A 401 4.22 21.39 -4.18
N VAL A 402 3.98 21.27 -2.88
CA VAL A 402 3.36 22.32 -2.07
C VAL A 402 4.19 23.62 -2.16
N GLY A 403 5.50 23.52 -1.96
CA GLY A 403 6.40 24.67 -2.04
C GLY A 403 6.51 25.29 -3.44
N LEU A 404 6.10 24.55 -4.48
CA LEU A 404 6.11 25.02 -5.87
C LEU A 404 4.74 25.57 -6.32
N PHE A 405 3.65 24.92 -5.95
CA PHE A 405 2.32 25.09 -6.56
C PHE A 405 1.22 25.58 -5.63
N ALA A 406 1.47 25.84 -4.35
CA ALA A 406 0.46 26.42 -3.46
C ALA A 406 0.01 27.81 -3.96
N THR A 407 -1.30 28.01 -4.07
CA THR A 407 -1.90 29.22 -4.66
C THR A 407 -3.04 29.77 -3.82
N ASP A 408 -3.12 31.11 -3.75
CA ASP A 408 -4.21 31.83 -3.08
C ASP A 408 -5.55 31.79 -3.81
N THR A 409 -5.59 31.19 -4.99
CA THR A 409 -6.85 30.91 -5.71
C THR A 409 -7.55 29.65 -5.20
N ALA A 410 -6.85 28.77 -4.48
CA ALA A 410 -7.45 27.59 -3.88
C ALA A 410 -8.34 27.97 -2.68
N PRO A 411 -9.55 27.38 -2.55
CA PRO A 411 -10.51 27.78 -1.50
C PRO A 411 -9.97 27.64 -0.07
N ALA A 412 -9.13 26.64 0.19
CA ALA A 412 -8.54 26.41 1.50
C ALA A 412 -7.44 27.40 1.88
N PHE A 413 -6.78 28.00 0.90
CA PHE A 413 -5.65 28.90 1.15
C PHE A 413 -6.03 30.10 2.02
N ALA A 414 -7.28 30.56 1.92
CA ALA A 414 -7.79 31.68 2.74
C ALA A 414 -7.86 31.35 4.25
N ARG A 415 -7.85 30.08 4.66
CA ARG A 415 -7.79 29.66 6.08
C ARG A 415 -6.38 29.76 6.66
N GLY A 416 -5.38 29.82 5.82
CA GLY A 416 -4.04 29.38 6.14
C GLY A 416 -3.02 30.45 6.48
N PHE A 417 -3.39 31.74 6.46
CA PHE A 417 -2.48 32.73 7.00
C PHE A 417 -2.79 32.92 8.48
N GLY A 418 -2.04 32.23 9.34
CA GLY A 418 -1.93 32.66 10.72
C GLY A 418 -1.55 34.13 10.81
N ASP A 419 -1.54 34.69 11.99
CA ASP A 419 -1.11 36.06 12.27
C ASP A 419 0.37 36.34 11.92
N GLY A 420 1.03 35.39 11.23
CA GLY A 420 2.44 35.46 10.80
C GLY A 420 3.45 35.09 11.88
N VAL A 421 2.99 34.71 13.08
CA VAL A 421 3.86 34.37 14.22
C VAL A 421 3.67 32.93 14.67
N ASN A 422 2.44 32.38 14.64
CA ASN A 422 2.12 31.02 15.01
C ASN A 422 1.13 30.42 14.01
N PHE A 423 1.52 29.33 13.38
CA PHE A 423 0.66 28.57 12.46
C PHE A 423 0.07 27.37 13.21
N GLY A 424 -1.20 27.07 12.96
CA GLY A 424 -1.86 25.86 13.41
C GLY A 424 -1.73 24.70 12.41
N ALA A 425 -2.23 23.55 12.78
CA ALA A 425 -2.34 22.41 11.87
C ALA A 425 -3.08 22.82 10.57
N ASN A 426 -2.57 22.32 9.43
CA ASN A 426 -3.09 22.62 8.09
C ASN A 426 -3.06 24.11 7.67
N GLN A 427 -2.31 24.95 8.37
CA GLN A 427 -2.01 26.31 7.92
C GLN A 427 -0.72 26.32 7.09
N ILE A 428 -0.59 27.27 6.18
CA ILE A 428 0.54 27.40 5.27
C ILE A 428 1.18 28.78 5.41
N ALA A 429 2.52 28.85 5.41
CA ALA A 429 3.22 30.12 5.62
C ALA A 429 3.20 31.04 4.38
N GLY A 430 3.00 30.49 3.19
CA GLY A 430 3.00 31.31 1.98
C GLY A 430 2.66 30.56 0.70
N LYS A 431 2.58 31.32 -0.40
CA LYS A 431 2.37 30.75 -1.73
C LYS A 431 3.59 29.99 -2.22
N GLY A 432 3.37 29.10 -3.17
CA GLY A 432 4.42 28.37 -3.87
C GLY A 432 5.24 29.25 -4.79
N LEU A 433 6.44 28.78 -5.13
CA LEU A 433 7.42 29.49 -5.94
C LEU A 433 6.83 29.95 -7.28
N PHE A 434 6.08 29.10 -7.98
CA PHE A 434 5.53 29.42 -9.31
C PHE A 434 4.31 30.35 -9.26
N TYR A 435 3.75 30.58 -8.09
CA TYR A 435 2.64 31.51 -7.84
C TYR A 435 3.09 32.80 -7.13
N GLY A 436 4.40 33.10 -7.18
CA GLY A 436 4.97 34.36 -6.69
C GLY A 436 5.27 34.38 -5.19
N GLY A 437 5.24 33.24 -4.49
CA GLY A 437 5.56 33.15 -3.06
C GLY A 437 7.06 33.15 -2.74
N GLY A 438 7.94 33.15 -3.74
CA GLY A 438 9.38 33.05 -3.51
C GLY A 438 9.79 31.68 -2.95
N PHE A 439 10.97 31.64 -2.33
CA PHE A 439 11.53 30.38 -1.81
C PHE A 439 11.11 30.03 -0.36
N GLY A 440 10.28 30.88 0.29
CA GLY A 440 9.94 30.70 1.70
C GLY A 440 9.24 29.36 1.97
N GLN A 441 8.09 29.14 1.33
CA GLN A 441 7.34 27.89 1.50
C GLN A 441 8.14 26.68 1.01
N LEU A 442 8.85 26.78 -0.11
CA LEU A 442 9.69 25.69 -0.60
C LEU A 442 10.80 25.34 0.39
N GLY A 443 11.42 26.32 1.02
CA GLY A 443 12.43 26.09 2.05
C GLY A 443 11.88 25.37 3.28
N LEU A 444 10.67 25.73 3.72
CA LEU A 444 9.98 25.04 4.82
C LEU A 444 9.64 23.60 4.47
N GLN A 445 9.12 23.36 3.27
CA GLN A 445 8.81 22.00 2.81
C GLN A 445 10.07 21.12 2.74
N LEU A 446 11.18 21.67 2.25
CA LEU A 446 12.46 20.96 2.22
C LEU A 446 13.00 20.68 3.63
N LEU A 447 12.90 21.64 4.56
CA LEU A 447 13.31 21.46 5.95
C LEU A 447 12.51 20.35 6.63
N GLY A 448 11.17 20.41 6.58
CA GLY A 448 10.30 19.42 7.20
C GLY A 448 10.50 18.03 6.58
N MET A 449 10.56 17.96 5.25
CA MET A 449 10.86 16.72 4.53
C MET A 449 12.16 16.06 5.01
N LEU A 450 13.26 16.81 5.08
CA LEU A 450 14.56 16.27 5.51
C LEU A 450 14.55 15.88 6.99
N ALA A 451 13.89 16.64 7.86
CA ALA A 451 13.78 16.32 9.28
C ALA A 451 13.01 15.02 9.50
N ILE A 452 11.86 14.85 8.82
CA ILE A 452 11.03 13.64 8.93
C ILE A 452 11.75 12.42 8.33
N ILE A 453 12.42 12.55 7.16
CA ILE A 453 13.24 11.47 6.60
C ILE A 453 14.36 11.07 7.56
N ALA A 454 15.03 12.03 8.19
CA ALA A 454 16.11 11.75 9.12
C ALA A 454 15.59 11.01 10.36
N PHE A 455 14.51 11.48 10.97
CA PHE A 455 13.88 10.84 12.11
C PHE A 455 13.38 9.43 11.79
N ALA A 456 12.56 9.29 10.75
CA ALA A 456 12.03 7.99 10.31
C ALA A 456 13.16 7.06 9.88
N GLY A 457 14.14 7.55 9.14
CA GLY A 457 15.28 6.78 8.67
C GLY A 457 16.10 6.18 9.80
N VAL A 458 16.42 6.97 10.83
CA VAL A 458 17.18 6.50 12.00
C VAL A 458 16.37 5.50 12.81
N THR A 459 15.15 5.86 13.19
CA THR A 459 14.31 5.04 14.07
C THR A 459 13.92 3.72 13.42
N LEU A 460 13.57 3.72 12.13
CA LEU A 460 13.26 2.51 11.36
C LEU A 460 14.49 1.62 11.16
N THR A 461 15.66 2.20 10.87
CA THR A 461 16.88 1.42 10.75
C THR A 461 17.19 0.69 12.05
N ILE A 462 17.12 1.38 13.18
CA ILE A 462 17.29 0.78 14.52
C ILE A 462 16.28 -0.34 14.74
N THR A 463 15.00 -0.09 14.46
CA THR A 463 13.92 -1.07 14.62
C THR A 463 14.18 -2.33 13.81
N PHE A 464 14.45 -2.21 12.50
CA PHE A 464 14.72 -3.38 11.66
C PHE A 464 16.01 -4.13 12.05
N LEU A 465 17.06 -3.44 12.49
CA LEU A 465 18.28 -4.10 12.96
C LEU A 465 18.05 -4.85 14.28
N ILE A 466 17.29 -4.31 15.21
CA ILE A 466 16.89 -5.00 16.46
C ILE A 466 16.07 -6.26 16.13
N ILE A 467 15.05 -6.14 15.27
CA ILE A 467 14.25 -7.29 14.84
C ILE A 467 15.12 -8.36 14.19
N LYS A 468 16.01 -7.95 13.28
CA LYS A 468 16.94 -8.85 12.60
C LYS A 468 17.86 -9.59 13.56
N ALA A 469 18.35 -8.91 14.61
CA ALA A 469 19.28 -9.46 15.59
C ALA A 469 18.60 -10.36 16.64
N THR A 470 17.32 -10.18 16.90
CA THR A 470 16.56 -10.88 17.97
C THR A 470 15.74 -12.04 17.43
N ILE A 471 14.66 -11.74 16.71
CA ILE A 471 13.70 -12.74 16.20
C ILE A 471 13.96 -13.15 14.75
N GLY A 472 14.89 -12.45 14.07
CA GLY A 472 15.19 -12.61 12.65
C GLY A 472 14.14 -11.96 11.76
N LEU A 473 14.56 -11.26 10.69
CA LEU A 473 13.66 -10.51 9.82
C LEU A 473 13.12 -11.34 8.65
N ARG A 474 13.94 -12.27 8.14
CA ARG A 474 13.67 -13.06 6.94
C ARG A 474 13.36 -14.50 7.29
N VAL A 475 12.44 -15.10 6.55
CA VAL A 475 12.18 -16.55 6.55
C VAL A 475 13.38 -17.33 5.99
N SER A 476 13.42 -18.65 6.20
CA SER A 476 14.44 -19.51 5.59
C SER A 476 14.26 -19.57 4.06
N GLU A 477 15.31 -20.04 3.37
CA GLU A 477 15.25 -20.24 1.92
C GLU A 477 14.17 -21.25 1.51
N GLU A 478 14.00 -22.31 2.29
CA GLU A 478 12.98 -23.33 2.04
C GLU A 478 11.56 -22.76 2.18
N GLU A 479 11.29 -21.99 3.23
CA GLU A 479 10.00 -21.32 3.45
C GLU A 479 9.68 -20.33 2.32
N GLU A 480 10.66 -19.54 1.87
CA GLU A 480 10.46 -18.60 0.76
C GLU A 480 10.18 -19.34 -0.55
N ILE A 481 10.83 -20.49 -0.81
CA ILE A 481 10.57 -21.32 -1.99
C ILE A 481 9.19 -21.95 -1.94
N LEU A 482 8.78 -22.47 -0.79
CA LEU A 482 7.47 -23.09 -0.59
C LEU A 482 6.33 -22.08 -0.67
N GLY A 483 6.51 -20.93 -0.04
CA GLY A 483 5.50 -19.89 0.08
C GLY A 483 4.98 -19.75 1.50
N LEU A 484 4.69 -18.50 1.87
CA LEU A 484 4.38 -18.13 3.25
C LEU A 484 2.95 -18.51 3.68
N ASP A 485 2.06 -18.78 2.72
CA ASP A 485 0.72 -19.29 3.04
C ASP A 485 0.81 -20.63 3.78
N ALA A 486 1.63 -21.53 3.27
CA ALA A 486 1.82 -22.85 3.87
C ALA A 486 2.67 -22.79 5.15
N THR A 487 3.79 -22.05 5.11
CA THR A 487 4.80 -22.14 6.17
C THR A 487 4.48 -21.26 7.39
N GLU A 488 3.86 -20.10 7.19
CA GLU A 488 3.54 -19.17 8.29
C GLU A 488 2.09 -19.35 8.79
N HIS A 489 1.17 -19.87 7.96
CA HIS A 489 -0.26 -19.93 8.29
C HIS A 489 -0.89 -21.32 8.14
N GLY A 490 -0.14 -22.32 7.67
CA GLY A 490 -0.68 -23.66 7.45
C GLY A 490 -1.79 -23.71 6.38
N LEU A 491 -1.82 -22.70 5.49
CA LEU A 491 -2.85 -22.63 4.45
C LEU A 491 -2.41 -23.44 3.22
N PRO A 492 -3.24 -24.37 2.72
CA PRO A 492 -2.95 -25.10 1.49
C PRO A 492 -2.76 -24.17 0.28
N SER A 493 -3.69 -23.27 0.12
CA SER A 493 -3.68 -22.19 -0.86
C SER A 493 -4.81 -21.22 -0.53
N ALA A 494 -4.61 -19.91 -0.73
CA ALA A 494 -5.70 -18.94 -0.65
C ALA A 494 -6.73 -19.13 -1.79
N TYR A 495 -6.37 -19.90 -2.84
CA TYR A 495 -7.19 -20.17 -4.02
C TYR A 495 -7.58 -21.65 -4.14
N ALA A 496 -7.70 -22.36 -3.02
CA ALA A 496 -8.08 -23.78 -3.01
C ALA A 496 -9.39 -23.98 -3.82
N GLY A 497 -9.32 -24.90 -4.79
CA GLY A 497 -10.42 -25.23 -5.69
C GLY A 497 -10.51 -24.43 -6.99
N PHE A 498 -9.72 -23.34 -7.16
CA PHE A 498 -9.68 -22.57 -8.41
C PHE A 498 -8.56 -23.01 -9.36
N SER A 499 -7.48 -23.59 -8.84
CA SER A 499 -6.35 -24.04 -9.64
C SER A 499 -5.73 -25.29 -9.01
N LEU A 500 -5.42 -26.27 -9.83
CA LEU A 500 -4.64 -27.45 -9.41
C LEU A 500 -3.22 -27.07 -9.00
N MET A 501 -2.72 -25.92 -9.42
CA MET A 501 -1.38 -25.41 -9.04
C MET A 501 -1.33 -24.96 -7.58
N ASP A 502 -2.42 -24.45 -7.04
CA ASP A 502 -2.45 -23.91 -5.68
C ASP A 502 -2.59 -24.99 -4.61
N ILE A 503 -3.20 -26.10 -4.95
CA ILE A 503 -3.37 -27.25 -4.05
C ILE A 503 -2.03 -27.91 -3.70
N SER A 504 -1.00 -27.73 -4.56
CA SER A 504 0.31 -28.37 -4.36
C SER A 504 1.17 -27.71 -3.27
N ASN A 505 0.91 -26.47 -2.91
CA ASN A 505 1.69 -25.76 -1.88
C ASN A 505 1.35 -26.20 -0.45
N THR A 506 0.25 -26.89 -0.26
CA THR A 506 -0.28 -27.22 1.06
C THR A 506 0.42 -28.36 1.78
N MET A 507 1.06 -29.24 1.04
CA MET A 507 1.44 -30.57 1.57
C MET A 507 2.94 -30.72 1.84
N THR A 508 3.65 -29.64 2.01
CA THR A 508 5.07 -29.67 2.34
C THR A 508 5.39 -29.52 3.82
N MET A 509 4.38 -29.41 4.67
CA MET A 509 4.61 -29.28 6.12
C MET A 509 5.06 -30.56 6.82
N GLU A 510 5.07 -31.71 6.14
CA GLU A 510 5.59 -32.96 6.73
C GLU A 510 7.11 -33.13 6.64
N ALA A 511 7.85 -32.16 6.10
CA ALA A 511 9.28 -32.32 5.85
C ALA A 511 10.21 -31.81 6.97
N ASN A 512 9.69 -31.39 8.12
CA ASN A 512 10.51 -30.80 9.18
C ASN A 512 10.86 -31.74 10.34
N GLU A 513 11.07 -33.04 10.05
CA GLU A 513 11.84 -33.89 10.99
C GLU A 513 13.05 -34.48 10.27
N ASN A 514 14.22 -33.89 10.56
CA ASN A 514 15.56 -34.41 10.29
C ASN A 514 16.02 -34.45 8.82
N THR A 515 16.55 -33.32 8.35
CA THR A 515 17.50 -33.29 7.24
C THR A 515 18.88 -33.73 7.71
N ASP A 516 19.10 -35.05 7.77
CA ASP A 516 20.46 -35.56 7.64
C ASP A 516 20.64 -36.04 6.19
N LEU A 517 21.46 -35.31 5.42
CA LEU A 517 21.78 -35.62 4.03
C LEU A 517 22.73 -36.82 3.94
N GLY A 518 22.37 -37.93 4.50
CA GLY A 518 23.11 -39.15 4.49
C GLY A 518 22.63 -40.13 3.40
N VAL A 519 23.57 -40.57 2.64
CA VAL A 519 23.60 -41.64 1.65
C VAL A 519 22.49 -42.68 1.75
N SER A 520 21.81 -42.88 0.60
CA SER A 520 20.77 -43.88 0.39
C SER A 520 21.25 -45.28 0.67
N ASP A 521 20.65 -45.92 1.66
CA ASP A 521 20.77 -47.36 1.84
C ASP A 521 19.36 -47.95 2.01
N TYR A 522 18.94 -48.78 1.06
CA TYR A 522 17.71 -49.60 1.18
C TYR A 522 17.69 -50.38 2.50
N ASP A 523 18.87 -50.71 3.02
CA ASP A 523 19.04 -51.44 4.28
C ASP A 523 18.66 -50.64 5.52
N LYS A 524 18.58 -49.27 5.41
CA LYS A 524 18.15 -48.40 6.51
C LYS A 524 16.65 -48.11 6.59
N ALA A 525 15.87 -48.58 5.60
CA ALA A 525 14.42 -48.46 5.63
C ALA A 525 13.81 -49.36 6.73
N SER A 526 12.85 -48.86 7.48
CA SER A 526 12.15 -49.63 8.52
C SER A 526 11.42 -50.83 7.93
N ASP A 527 11.25 -51.90 8.72
CA ASP A 527 10.55 -53.11 8.29
C ASP A 527 9.12 -52.80 7.80
N THR A 528 8.48 -51.80 8.36
CA THR A 528 7.16 -51.33 7.92
C THR A 528 7.22 -50.69 6.52
N GLN A 529 8.28 -49.97 6.20
CA GLN A 529 8.50 -49.35 4.88
C GLN A 529 8.86 -50.41 3.85
N LYS A 530 9.66 -51.44 4.23
CA LYS A 530 10.00 -52.57 3.38
C LYS A 530 8.78 -53.49 3.10
N ALA A 531 7.94 -53.69 4.11
CA ALA A 531 6.71 -54.48 3.99
C ALA A 531 5.62 -53.77 3.14
N ALA A 532 5.58 -52.45 3.16
CA ALA A 532 4.66 -51.67 2.32
C ALA A 532 5.12 -51.56 0.86
N ALA A 533 6.35 -51.91 0.55
CA ALA A 533 6.87 -51.91 -0.82
C ALA A 533 6.30 -53.10 -1.60
N VAL A 534 5.48 -52.80 -2.61
CA VAL A 534 5.00 -53.85 -3.54
C VAL A 534 6.18 -54.29 -4.39
N LYS A 535 6.60 -55.55 -4.21
CA LYS A 535 7.68 -56.13 -4.99
C LYS A 535 7.20 -56.37 -6.41
N VAL A 536 7.56 -55.50 -7.30
CA VAL A 536 7.35 -55.68 -8.74
C VAL A 536 8.56 -56.39 -9.30
N VAL A 537 8.40 -57.63 -9.68
CA VAL A 537 9.40 -58.38 -10.47
C VAL A 537 9.25 -57.85 -11.92
N ALA A 538 10.07 -56.86 -12.26
CA ALA A 538 10.12 -56.36 -13.62
C ALA A 538 11.22 -57.11 -14.39
N PRO A 539 10.96 -57.52 -15.63
CA PRO A 539 12.04 -57.85 -16.55
C PRO A 539 12.90 -56.58 -16.80
N SER A 540 14.15 -56.81 -17.16
CA SER A 540 15.04 -55.72 -17.67
C SER A 540 14.29 -54.78 -18.62
N VAL A 541 14.59 -53.49 -18.55
CA VAL A 541 14.03 -52.48 -19.45
C VAL A 541 13.94 -53.04 -20.84
N PRO A 542 12.74 -53.15 -21.47
CA PRO A 542 12.62 -53.70 -22.81
C PRO A 542 13.51 -52.89 -23.74
N ALA A 543 14.29 -53.55 -24.58
CA ALA A 543 15.05 -52.88 -25.62
C ALA A 543 14.06 -52.12 -26.52
N SER A 544 14.19 -50.82 -26.65
CA SER A 544 13.42 -50.04 -27.59
C SER A 544 13.99 -50.21 -28.98
N ASP A 545 13.19 -50.58 -29.95
CA ASP A 545 13.61 -50.72 -31.37
C ASP A 545 14.13 -49.37 -31.92
N THR A 546 13.69 -48.26 -31.36
CA THR A 546 14.09 -46.91 -31.75
C THR A 546 15.24 -46.34 -30.92
N GLY A 547 15.59 -46.98 -29.80
CA GLY A 547 16.56 -46.43 -28.84
C GLY A 547 16.09 -45.16 -28.12
N ILE A 548 14.80 -44.82 -28.21
CA ILE A 548 14.20 -43.61 -27.62
C ILE A 548 13.30 -44.08 -26.41
N TYR A 549 13.49 -43.43 -25.28
CA TYR A 549 12.76 -43.75 -24.07
C TYR A 549 12.11 -42.50 -23.45
N LYS A 550 10.87 -42.63 -22.99
CA LYS A 550 10.21 -41.65 -22.12
C LYS A 550 10.32 -42.11 -20.67
N VAL A 551 10.92 -41.29 -19.83
CA VAL A 551 10.98 -41.49 -18.38
C VAL A 551 9.97 -40.55 -17.73
N SER A 552 8.99 -41.15 -17.04
CA SER A 552 7.93 -40.44 -16.31
C SER A 552 8.19 -40.58 -14.81
N ILE A 553 8.35 -39.47 -14.12
CA ILE A 553 8.71 -39.41 -12.70
C ILE A 553 7.55 -38.73 -11.98
N ILE A 554 6.97 -39.43 -10.99
CA ILE A 554 5.92 -38.87 -10.13
C ILE A 554 6.52 -38.65 -8.75
N THR A 555 6.54 -37.40 -8.27
CA THR A 555 7.12 -36.97 -7.00
C THR A 555 6.35 -35.84 -6.34
N LYS A 556 6.78 -35.39 -5.15
CA LYS A 556 6.25 -34.20 -4.47
C LYS A 556 6.67 -32.94 -5.23
N LEU A 557 5.82 -31.91 -5.27
CA LEU A 557 6.16 -30.64 -5.91
C LEU A 557 7.42 -30.00 -5.29
N ALA A 558 7.58 -30.07 -3.99
CA ALA A 558 8.75 -29.52 -3.28
C ALA A 558 10.09 -30.05 -3.80
N SER A 559 10.10 -31.27 -4.32
CA SER A 559 11.30 -31.91 -4.86
C SER A 559 11.57 -31.56 -6.34
N PHE A 560 10.67 -30.80 -6.99
CA PHE A 560 10.75 -30.53 -8.42
C PHE A 560 12.00 -29.73 -8.81
N GLU A 561 12.30 -28.61 -8.14
CA GLU A 561 13.45 -27.76 -8.49
C GLU A 561 14.77 -28.49 -8.29
N LYS A 562 14.90 -29.31 -7.24
CA LYS A 562 16.07 -30.14 -6.99
C LYS A 562 16.24 -31.20 -8.09
N LEU A 563 15.14 -31.84 -8.49
CA LEU A 563 15.17 -32.84 -9.60
C LEU A 563 15.48 -32.16 -10.92
N LYS A 564 14.85 -31.03 -11.24
CA LYS A 564 15.07 -30.27 -12.46
C LYS A 564 16.54 -29.86 -12.62
N LYS A 565 17.15 -29.34 -11.53
CA LYS A 565 18.57 -29.02 -11.53
C LYS A 565 19.43 -30.25 -11.80
N ALA A 566 19.18 -31.35 -11.10
CA ALA A 566 19.97 -32.58 -11.28
C ALA A 566 19.85 -33.17 -12.66
N LEU A 567 18.67 -33.11 -13.28
CA LEU A 567 18.45 -33.56 -14.66
C LEU A 567 19.11 -32.62 -15.70
N ASN A 568 19.06 -31.32 -15.47
CA ASN A 568 19.76 -30.35 -16.31
C ASN A 568 21.30 -30.53 -16.25
N ASP A 569 21.85 -30.77 -15.04
CA ASP A 569 23.27 -31.07 -14.85
C ASP A 569 23.69 -32.39 -15.55
N LEU A 570 22.78 -33.31 -15.73
CA LEU A 570 22.97 -34.56 -16.50
C LEU A 570 22.89 -34.31 -18.04
N GLY A 571 22.43 -33.14 -18.47
CA GLY A 571 22.28 -32.78 -19.87
C GLY A 571 20.85 -32.99 -20.45
N VAL A 572 19.87 -33.22 -19.59
CA VAL A 572 18.43 -33.27 -20.00
C VAL A 572 17.92 -31.82 -20.12
N THR A 573 17.74 -31.34 -21.34
CA THR A 573 17.31 -29.96 -21.63
C THR A 573 15.80 -29.78 -21.77
N GLY A 574 15.09 -30.84 -22.19
CA GLY A 574 13.62 -30.84 -22.39
C GLY A 574 12.90 -31.66 -21.34
N MET A 575 12.00 -31.03 -20.59
CA MET A 575 11.12 -31.75 -19.67
C MET A 575 9.72 -31.15 -19.65
N THR A 576 8.71 -32.01 -19.54
CA THR A 576 7.31 -31.60 -19.40
C THR A 576 6.86 -31.90 -17.97
N MET A 577 6.27 -30.91 -17.32
CA MET A 577 5.71 -31.07 -15.98
C MET A 577 4.17 -31.03 -16.04
N THR A 578 3.53 -31.98 -15.41
CA THR A 578 2.08 -32.05 -15.23
C THR A 578 1.78 -32.24 -13.74
N GLN A 579 0.88 -31.46 -13.21
CA GLN A 579 0.39 -31.71 -11.84
C GLN A 579 -0.60 -32.86 -11.83
N VAL A 580 -0.50 -33.73 -10.84
CA VAL A 580 -1.34 -34.91 -10.69
C VAL A 580 -1.76 -35.09 -9.23
N MET A 581 -2.94 -35.62 -9.01
CA MET A 581 -3.40 -36.02 -7.68
C MET A 581 -3.12 -37.51 -7.46
N GLY A 582 -2.49 -37.86 -6.33
CA GLY A 582 -2.17 -39.22 -5.98
C GLY A 582 -2.96 -39.71 -4.78
N CYS A 583 -3.54 -40.91 -4.87
CA CYS A 583 -4.10 -41.62 -3.74
C CYS A 583 -3.19 -42.80 -3.41
N GLY A 584 -2.87 -43.03 -2.14
CA GLY A 584 -1.99 -44.12 -1.71
C GLY A 584 -1.97 -44.33 -0.19
N ILE A 585 -1.00 -45.13 0.28
CA ILE A 585 -0.82 -45.44 1.69
C ILE A 585 -0.44 -44.22 2.54
N GLN A 586 0.13 -43.18 1.91
CA GLN A 586 0.44 -41.94 2.54
C GLN A 586 -0.87 -41.20 2.84
N LYS A 587 -1.26 -41.13 4.11
CA LYS A 587 -2.34 -40.25 4.58
C LYS A 587 -1.74 -38.90 4.78
N GLY A 588 -2.45 -37.85 4.35
CA GLY A 588 -2.07 -36.44 4.68
C GLY A 588 -2.08 -36.23 6.20
N ALA A 589 -1.28 -35.32 6.71
CA ALA A 589 -1.41 -34.86 8.09
C ALA A 589 -2.83 -34.30 8.28
N GLY A 590 -3.46 -34.58 9.41
CA GLY A 590 -4.77 -34.06 9.74
C GLY A 590 -4.72 -32.55 9.82
N GLU A 591 -5.19 -31.88 8.79
CA GLU A 591 -5.30 -30.43 8.74
C GLU A 591 -6.54 -29.96 9.47
N MET A 592 -6.43 -28.89 10.24
CA MET A 592 -7.55 -28.30 10.99
C MET A 592 -8.05 -27.06 10.27
N TYR A 593 -9.29 -27.08 9.81
CA TYR A 593 -9.98 -25.90 9.33
C TYR A 593 -11.12 -25.54 10.27
N ARG A 594 -11.08 -24.37 10.89
CA ARG A 594 -12.07 -23.89 11.89
C ARG A 594 -12.31 -24.90 13.03
N GLY A 595 -11.25 -25.61 13.45
CA GLY A 595 -11.33 -26.60 14.52
C GLY A 595 -11.85 -27.98 14.09
N ALA A 596 -12.04 -28.22 12.79
CA ALA A 596 -12.39 -29.55 12.23
C ALA A 596 -11.21 -30.15 11.46
N GLU A 597 -10.96 -31.42 11.64
CA GLU A 597 -9.92 -32.18 10.92
C GLU A 597 -10.35 -32.43 9.47
N ILE A 598 -9.48 -32.11 8.50
CA ILE A 598 -9.71 -32.37 7.07
C ILE A 598 -9.03 -33.70 6.71
N ASP A 599 -9.82 -34.66 6.28
CA ASP A 599 -9.32 -35.95 5.76
C ASP A 599 -8.93 -35.77 4.27
N ALA A 600 -7.64 -35.51 4.00
CA ALA A 600 -7.13 -35.38 2.63
C ALA A 600 -6.94 -36.81 2.02
N THR A 601 -7.87 -37.21 1.15
CA THR A 601 -7.81 -38.51 0.46
C THR A 601 -6.93 -38.50 -0.79
N LEU A 602 -6.65 -37.32 -1.35
CA LEU A 602 -5.83 -37.14 -2.55
C LEU A 602 -4.68 -36.16 -2.25
N LEU A 603 -3.44 -36.57 -2.54
CA LEU A 603 -2.23 -35.80 -2.34
C LEU A 603 -1.76 -35.21 -3.67
N PRO A 604 -1.47 -33.88 -3.75
CA PRO A 604 -0.89 -33.29 -4.94
C PRO A 604 0.53 -33.79 -5.15
N LYS A 605 0.83 -34.13 -6.39
CA LYS A 605 2.14 -34.56 -6.87
C LYS A 605 2.41 -33.90 -8.23
N VAL A 606 3.65 -34.00 -8.67
CA VAL A 606 4.03 -33.63 -10.05
C VAL A 606 4.46 -34.88 -10.80
N LYS A 607 4.06 -34.93 -12.05
CA LYS A 607 4.55 -35.88 -13.04
C LYS A 607 5.48 -35.14 -13.97
N ILE A 608 6.74 -35.52 -13.97
CA ILE A 608 7.78 -34.98 -14.86
C ILE A 608 8.05 -36.02 -15.93
N GLU A 609 7.97 -35.61 -17.20
CA GLU A 609 8.25 -36.47 -18.34
C GLU A 609 9.43 -35.94 -19.12
N VAL A 610 10.41 -36.79 -19.33
CA VAL A 610 11.60 -36.50 -20.17
C VAL A 610 11.72 -37.59 -21.22
N VAL A 611 12.10 -37.18 -22.43
CA VAL A 611 12.38 -38.12 -23.52
C VAL A 611 13.88 -38.10 -23.77
N VAL A 612 14.49 -39.23 -23.71
CA VAL A 612 15.96 -39.37 -23.80
C VAL A 612 16.31 -40.45 -24.86
N SER A 613 17.45 -40.22 -25.51
CA SER A 613 18.01 -41.15 -26.49
C SER A 613 19.52 -41.30 -26.32
N LYS A 614 20.27 -40.21 -26.26
CA LYS A 614 21.73 -40.21 -26.03
C LYS A 614 22.12 -40.44 -24.57
N ILE A 615 21.28 -39.94 -23.63
CA ILE A 615 21.51 -40.09 -22.20
C ILE A 615 21.01 -41.47 -21.80
N PRO A 616 21.86 -42.32 -21.20
CA PRO A 616 21.43 -43.63 -20.74
C PRO A 616 20.29 -43.54 -19.72
N VAL A 617 19.21 -44.30 -19.93
CA VAL A 617 18.06 -44.35 -19.01
C VAL A 617 18.50 -44.64 -17.56
N ALA A 618 19.49 -45.52 -17.40
CA ALA A 618 20.06 -45.85 -16.08
C ALA A 618 20.65 -44.61 -15.38
N ALA A 619 21.30 -43.71 -16.12
CA ALA A 619 21.82 -42.46 -15.56
C ALA A 619 20.70 -41.52 -15.11
N VAL A 620 19.61 -41.41 -15.89
CA VAL A 620 18.42 -40.63 -15.50
C VAL A 620 17.78 -41.18 -14.23
N ILE A 621 17.63 -42.49 -14.13
CA ILE A 621 17.08 -43.19 -12.96
C ILE A 621 17.93 -42.93 -11.73
N GLU A 622 19.26 -43.15 -11.82
CA GLU A 622 20.15 -42.94 -10.68
C GLU A 622 20.24 -41.48 -10.24
N THR A 623 20.27 -40.56 -11.17
CA THR A 623 20.21 -39.11 -10.86
C THR A 623 18.91 -38.71 -10.18
N THR A 624 17.77 -39.24 -10.68
CA THR A 624 16.46 -39.05 -10.08
C THR A 624 16.38 -39.59 -8.67
N LYS A 625 16.87 -40.85 -8.46
CA LYS A 625 16.91 -41.48 -7.12
C LYS A 625 17.73 -40.63 -6.15
N LYS A 626 18.92 -40.22 -6.54
CA LYS A 626 19.77 -39.33 -5.70
C LYS A 626 19.11 -38.02 -5.36
N ALA A 627 18.42 -37.40 -6.33
CA ALA A 627 17.75 -36.10 -6.11
C ALA A 627 16.50 -36.22 -5.22
N LEU A 628 15.74 -37.31 -5.31
CA LEU A 628 14.44 -37.41 -4.67
C LEU A 628 14.45 -38.20 -3.36
N TYR A 629 15.51 -38.95 -3.07
CA TYR A 629 15.55 -39.81 -1.90
C TYR A 629 15.55 -39.00 -0.59
N THR A 630 14.60 -39.30 0.29
CA THR A 630 14.49 -38.82 1.67
C THR A 630 14.44 -39.93 2.70
N GLY A 631 14.30 -41.18 2.26
CA GLY A 631 14.12 -42.33 3.13
C GLY A 631 12.70 -42.53 3.65
N HIS A 632 11.76 -41.69 3.22
CA HIS A 632 10.37 -41.75 3.66
C HIS A 632 9.41 -42.14 2.54
N ILE A 633 8.25 -42.71 2.92
CA ILE A 633 7.17 -43.02 1.98
C ILE A 633 6.74 -41.70 1.29
N GLY A 634 6.73 -41.68 -0.05
CA GLY A 634 6.30 -40.52 -0.85
C GLY A 634 7.40 -39.88 -1.68
N ASP A 635 8.63 -40.41 -1.68
CA ASP A 635 9.74 -39.92 -2.51
C ASP A 635 9.41 -39.93 -4.01
N GLY A 636 8.58 -40.87 -4.43
CA GLY A 636 8.09 -40.90 -5.81
C GLY A 636 8.22 -42.27 -6.47
N LYS A 637 7.87 -42.30 -7.77
CA LYS A 637 8.00 -43.48 -8.65
C LYS A 637 8.51 -43.04 -10.01
N ILE A 638 9.31 -43.88 -10.62
CA ILE A 638 9.88 -43.70 -11.95
C ILE A 638 9.33 -44.79 -12.87
N PHE A 639 8.78 -44.38 -13.99
CA PHE A 639 8.28 -45.28 -15.03
C PHE A 639 9.07 -45.05 -16.32
N VAL A 640 9.42 -46.11 -17.01
CA VAL A 640 10.13 -46.03 -18.30
C VAL A 640 9.26 -46.67 -19.37
N TYR A 641 9.11 -45.95 -20.48
CA TYR A 641 8.33 -46.36 -21.63
C TYR A 641 9.21 -46.34 -22.87
N ASN A 642 9.03 -47.32 -23.77
CA ASN A 642 9.55 -47.19 -25.12
C ASN A 642 8.74 -46.15 -25.93
N VAL A 643 9.40 -45.43 -26.80
CA VAL A 643 8.78 -44.46 -27.70
C VAL A 643 8.94 -44.98 -29.11
N ASP A 644 7.84 -45.39 -29.73
CA ASP A 644 7.84 -45.97 -31.05
C ASP A 644 8.14 -44.95 -32.17
N GLN A 645 7.67 -43.71 -31.97
CA GLN A 645 7.87 -42.64 -32.94
C GLN A 645 7.85 -41.25 -32.24
N VAL A 646 8.69 -40.37 -32.70
CA VAL A 646 8.68 -38.92 -32.37
C VAL A 646 8.67 -38.12 -33.66
N VAL A 647 7.80 -37.12 -33.75
CA VAL A 647 7.73 -36.23 -34.91
C VAL A 647 7.81 -34.78 -34.44
N LYS A 648 8.71 -34.02 -35.03
CA LYS A 648 8.86 -32.58 -34.78
C LYS A 648 7.84 -31.78 -35.58
N VAL A 649 6.87 -31.16 -34.94
CA VAL A 649 5.76 -30.45 -35.63
C VAL A 649 6.25 -29.37 -36.55
N ARG A 650 7.31 -28.64 -36.20
CA ARG A 650 7.83 -27.50 -37.00
C ARG A 650 8.46 -27.93 -38.33
N THR A 651 9.18 -29.04 -38.32
CA THR A 651 10.03 -29.46 -39.47
C THR A 651 9.57 -30.74 -40.10
N GLY A 652 8.70 -31.55 -39.46
CA GLY A 652 8.31 -32.88 -39.90
C GLY A 652 9.39 -33.95 -39.73
N GLU A 653 10.51 -33.64 -39.06
CA GLU A 653 11.56 -34.60 -38.73
C GLU A 653 11.04 -35.70 -37.84
N GLU A 654 11.47 -36.93 -38.05
CA GLU A 654 11.02 -38.13 -37.33
C GLU A 654 12.15 -38.80 -36.54
N GLY A 655 11.78 -39.58 -35.55
CA GLY A 655 12.68 -40.38 -34.76
C GLY A 655 13.75 -39.56 -34.02
N PHE A 656 15.00 -39.98 -34.15
CA PHE A 656 16.14 -39.35 -33.48
C PHE A 656 16.39 -37.90 -33.92
N ALA A 657 16.14 -37.56 -35.17
CA ALA A 657 16.29 -36.19 -35.67
C ALA A 657 15.29 -35.23 -35.06
N ALA A 658 14.07 -35.72 -34.74
CA ALA A 658 13.03 -34.91 -34.11
C ALA A 658 13.38 -34.44 -32.67
N LEU A 659 14.30 -35.14 -31.99
CA LEU A 659 14.77 -34.80 -30.65
C LEU A 659 15.96 -33.84 -30.61
N GLN A 660 16.53 -33.49 -31.76
CA GLN A 660 17.64 -32.55 -31.89
C GLN A 660 17.09 -31.14 -32.08
N ASP A 661 17.11 -30.30 -31.03
CA ASP A 661 16.94 -28.88 -31.19
C ASP A 661 18.30 -28.27 -31.52
N VAL A 662 18.49 -27.93 -32.76
CA VAL A 662 19.60 -27.08 -33.22
C VAL A 662 19.03 -25.69 -33.34
N GLU A 663 19.53 -24.75 -32.53
CA GLU A 663 19.24 -23.32 -32.70
C GLU A 663 19.86 -22.83 -34.00
#